data_b8af8612b74cb10ca0d255b297d75b00
#
_entry.id   b8af8612b74cb10ca0d255b297d75b00
#
_cell.length_a   1.000
_cell.length_b   1.000
_cell.length_c   1.000
_cell.angle_alpha   90.00
_cell.angle_beta   90.00
_cell.angle_gamma   90.00
#
_symmetry.space_group_name_H-M   'P 1'
#
loop_
_entity.id
_entity.type
_entity.pdbx_description
1 polymer ?
#
loop_
_entity_poly.entity_id
_entity_poly.type
_entity_poly.pdbx_seq_one_letter_code
_entity_poly.pdbx_strand_id
1 'polypeptide(L)'
;MEKKSTKIAYFVALGVFIVLLVILGIQFKGKENPVFVGDGAFYTTGDGVFLDGIQRTVDDSEGSKYALDGSYYVSPEAGTYFELSEDGNTIVGADGTEYVKSEEKSKDVNGVEYTTYEEKVYSETPFAGTFWSLLPPIVAIVLALISKEVYSSLFLGCLVGALLYTQFAPWDTIVTLVGADYGIISVLADGGNMGIIVFLVTLGIMVDLMNKGGGSEAFGRWAKKTVHTRCGAQLLTMLLGVLIFVDDYFNCLTVGAVMRPVTESHKISRAKLAYVIDSTAAPVCMIAPVSSWAAAVSGYVQSPSINGIELFLKQIPWNYYCLLTLLMIVVISVLNIDYGSMLTHEYNAQVKDDLFTTPERPFAGADDYEAPSKGKSSVLDLLVPVIVLIAVCIISLVYSGGYFDGGMTFMEAFSAAEAGAALAIGGLIGCVFTFVYFWLRGAIGFEKSMESVPQGFIQMIAPILILTFAWTLCSFTRFAMYSADFVSNAMANVGDLRMFLPAIIFIIGAAIGFATGTSWGTIGIMAPIVVSVFNYDVEPILCTIGLAAACSGGVMGDHCSPISDTTIMASAGAHCYHLNHVFTQIPYALTVAGVSFVSFILAGLIQNVFVNLLIAVVLMVGTLLVIRAIVAKKHAGIFQEMAEADKALAK
;
A
#
# COMPACT_ATOMS: atom_id res chain seq x y z
N MET A 1 34.71 -12.07 -7.72
CA MET A 1 34.87 -10.74 -8.35
C MET A 1 33.59 -9.89 -8.26
N GLU A 2 32.46 -10.49 -8.41
CA GLU A 2 31.14 -9.81 -8.36
C GLU A 2 30.88 -9.04 -7.05
N LYS A 3 31.10 -9.65 -5.87
CA LYS A 3 30.96 -8.96 -4.56
C LYS A 3 31.88 -7.72 -4.39
N LYS A 4 33.03 -7.69 -5.06
CA LYS A 4 33.96 -6.54 -4.97
C LYS A 4 33.51 -5.40 -5.87
N SER A 5 32.96 -5.73 -7.04
CA SER A 5 32.38 -4.75 -7.97
C SER A 5 31.14 -4.07 -7.37
N THR A 6 30.24 -4.84 -6.75
CA THR A 6 29.04 -4.31 -6.09
C THR A 6 29.37 -3.38 -4.93
N LYS A 7 30.36 -3.72 -4.08
CA LYS A 7 30.81 -2.83 -3.01
C LYS A 7 31.38 -1.52 -3.54
N ILE A 8 32.18 -1.57 -4.62
CA ILE A 8 32.73 -0.36 -5.22
C ILE A 8 31.61 0.52 -5.78
N ALA A 9 30.64 -0.07 -6.50
CA ALA A 9 29.48 0.67 -7.03
C ALA A 9 28.66 1.34 -5.93
N TYR A 10 28.44 0.66 -4.81
CA TYR A 10 27.74 1.20 -3.64
C TYR A 10 28.47 2.42 -3.06
N PHE A 11 29.79 2.32 -2.81
CA PHE A 11 30.56 3.45 -2.28
C PHE A 11 30.65 4.61 -3.26
N VAL A 12 30.69 4.35 -4.57
CA VAL A 12 30.66 5.39 -5.61
C VAL A 12 29.29 6.09 -5.59
N ALA A 13 28.19 5.34 -5.56
CA ALA A 13 26.85 5.92 -5.48
C ALA A 13 26.68 6.75 -4.19
N LEU A 14 27.09 6.23 -3.05
CA LEU A 14 27.07 6.95 -1.78
C LEU A 14 27.91 8.24 -1.85
N GLY A 15 29.09 8.19 -2.45
CA GLY A 15 29.94 9.37 -2.66
C GLY A 15 29.26 10.42 -3.55
N VAL A 16 28.61 10.01 -4.64
CA VAL A 16 27.83 10.91 -5.50
C VAL A 16 26.67 11.56 -4.73
N PHE A 17 25.94 10.81 -3.91
CA PHE A 17 24.87 11.36 -3.08
C PHE A 17 25.39 12.34 -2.03
N ILE A 18 26.53 12.07 -1.39
CA ILE A 18 27.13 13.01 -0.44
C ILE A 18 27.50 14.32 -1.14
N VAL A 19 28.11 14.25 -2.33
CA VAL A 19 28.46 15.44 -3.11
C VAL A 19 27.20 16.22 -3.50
N LEU A 20 26.14 15.51 -3.95
CA LEU A 20 24.85 16.13 -4.27
C LEU A 20 24.25 16.85 -3.05
N LEU A 21 24.24 16.22 -1.88
CA LEU A 21 23.74 16.81 -0.64
C LEU A 21 24.53 18.08 -0.25
N VAL A 22 25.85 18.06 -0.40
CA VAL A 22 26.68 19.23 -0.13
C VAL A 22 26.35 20.38 -1.11
N ILE A 23 26.16 20.06 -2.39
CA ILE A 23 25.76 21.05 -3.41
C ILE A 23 24.41 21.65 -3.06
N LEU A 24 23.45 20.82 -2.68
CA LEU A 24 22.11 21.26 -2.27
C LEU A 24 22.16 22.16 -1.04
N GLY A 25 22.91 21.77 -0.01
CA GLY A 25 23.08 22.58 1.19
C GLY A 25 23.67 23.98 0.88
N ILE A 26 24.58 24.07 -0.09
CA ILE A 26 25.14 25.35 -0.54
C ILE A 26 24.11 26.15 -1.36
N GLN A 27 23.44 25.50 -2.31
CA GLN A 27 22.50 26.14 -3.25
C GLN A 27 21.25 26.70 -2.56
N PHE A 28 20.77 26.03 -1.51
CA PHE A 28 19.54 26.38 -0.80
C PHE A 28 19.81 27.19 0.48
N LYS A 29 21.06 27.44 0.83
CA LYS A 29 21.40 28.23 2.00
C LYS A 29 20.78 29.62 1.92
N GLY A 30 19.93 29.95 2.90
CA GLY A 30 19.27 31.25 3.02
C GLY A 30 18.12 31.50 2.05
N LYS A 31 17.58 30.44 1.41
CA LYS A 31 16.30 30.52 0.72
C LYS A 31 15.15 30.50 1.73
N GLU A 32 14.06 31.18 1.40
CA GLU A 32 12.85 31.17 2.18
C GLU A 32 12.19 29.81 2.15
N ASN A 33 11.55 29.44 3.25
CA ASN A 33 10.80 28.20 3.36
C ASN A 33 9.46 28.34 2.66
N PRO A 34 9.00 27.30 1.93
CA PRO A 34 7.72 27.34 1.26
C PRO A 34 6.55 27.33 2.25
N VAL A 35 5.46 27.93 1.81
CA VAL A 35 4.18 27.95 2.51
C VAL A 35 3.21 27.13 1.71
N PHE A 36 2.45 26.27 2.40
CA PHE A 36 1.41 25.43 1.82
C PHE A 36 0.06 25.85 2.34
N VAL A 37 -0.98 25.46 1.63
CA VAL A 37 -2.37 25.59 2.06
C VAL A 37 -2.84 24.22 2.52
N GLY A 38 -3.23 24.09 3.77
CA GLY A 38 -3.69 22.85 4.39
C GLY A 38 -5.22 22.75 4.39
N ASP A 39 -5.75 21.61 4.84
CA ASP A 39 -7.16 21.26 4.79
C ASP A 39 -8.04 21.87 5.90
N GLY A 40 -7.57 22.84 6.64
CA GLY A 40 -8.35 23.55 7.67
C GLY A 40 -9.25 24.59 7.03
N ALA A 41 -10.57 24.35 6.96
CA ALA A 41 -11.49 25.28 6.34
C ALA A 41 -12.20 26.17 7.38
N PHE A 42 -12.01 27.48 7.28
CA PHE A 42 -12.83 28.49 7.93
C PHE A 42 -13.78 29.15 6.94
N TYR A 43 -14.92 29.58 7.46
CA TYR A 43 -15.92 30.32 6.70
C TYR A 43 -16.14 31.65 7.36
N THR A 44 -16.17 32.75 6.58
CA THR A 44 -16.51 34.07 7.10
C THR A 44 -17.69 34.67 6.38
N THR A 45 -18.59 35.33 7.14
CA THR A 45 -19.56 36.28 6.61
C THR A 45 -19.23 37.67 7.16
N GLY A 46 -19.95 38.73 6.69
CA GLY A 46 -19.83 40.06 7.27
C GLY A 46 -20.08 40.13 8.78
N ASP A 47 -20.72 39.10 9.36
CA ASP A 47 -21.15 39.06 10.75
C ASP A 47 -20.38 38.05 11.62
N GLY A 48 -19.41 37.27 11.05
CA GLY A 48 -18.60 36.34 11.87
C GLY A 48 -17.76 35.32 11.13
N VAL A 49 -17.05 34.52 11.92
CA VAL A 49 -16.14 33.45 11.47
C VAL A 49 -16.68 32.09 11.90
N PHE A 50 -16.73 31.13 10.99
CA PHE A 50 -17.20 29.77 11.21
C PHE A 50 -16.10 28.74 11.01
N LEU A 51 -16.06 27.73 11.87
CA LEU A 51 -15.09 26.65 11.83
C LEU A 51 -15.75 25.36 11.31
N ASP A 52 -15.16 24.70 10.31
CA ASP A 52 -15.68 23.44 9.79
C ASP A 52 -15.36 22.26 10.72
N GLY A 53 -16.29 21.33 10.87
CA GLY A 53 -16.05 20.01 11.45
C GLY A 53 -16.26 19.81 12.93
N ILE A 54 -16.70 20.81 13.71
CA ILE A 54 -16.96 20.62 15.14
C ILE A 54 -18.44 20.85 15.47
N GLN A 55 -19.19 19.83 15.87
CA GLN A 55 -20.58 19.98 16.35
C GLN A 55 -20.63 20.56 17.76
N ARG A 56 -21.25 21.69 17.98
CA ARG A 56 -21.70 22.16 19.29
C ARG A 56 -23.10 22.79 19.19
N THR A 57 -23.92 22.49 20.18
CA THR A 57 -25.22 23.13 20.39
C THR A 57 -25.03 24.57 20.83
N VAL A 58 -25.83 25.43 20.28
CA VAL A 58 -25.81 26.87 20.50
C VAL A 58 -26.88 27.26 21.48
N ASP A 59 -26.52 28.12 22.43
CA ASP A 59 -27.47 28.81 23.28
C ASP A 59 -27.49 30.27 22.87
N ASP A 60 -28.64 30.74 22.39
CA ASP A 60 -28.83 32.09 21.85
C ASP A 60 -28.79 33.21 22.89
N SER A 61 -28.71 32.88 24.18
CA SER A 61 -28.89 33.87 25.26
C SER A 61 -27.58 34.46 25.79
N GLU A 62 -26.41 33.85 25.45
CA GLU A 62 -25.11 34.37 25.90
C GLU A 62 -24.05 34.24 24.79
N GLY A 63 -24.13 35.10 23.78
CA GLY A 63 -23.02 35.29 22.84
C GLY A 63 -22.62 34.00 22.08
N SER A 64 -23.43 33.56 21.25
CA SER A 64 -23.31 33.13 19.87
C SER A 64 -22.27 32.08 19.52
N LYS A 65 -22.72 30.85 19.53
CA LYS A 65 -22.12 29.77 18.75
C LYS A 65 -23.23 29.17 17.93
N TYR A 66 -23.20 29.26 16.61
CA TYR A 66 -24.19 28.66 15.74
C TYR A 66 -23.55 27.46 15.02
N ALA A 67 -24.13 26.28 15.15
CA ALA A 67 -23.81 25.15 14.30
C ALA A 67 -24.61 25.29 13.01
N LEU A 68 -23.97 25.60 11.91
CA LEU A 68 -24.54 25.59 10.57
C LEU A 68 -23.87 24.43 9.86
N ASP A 69 -24.61 23.34 9.65
CA ASP A 69 -24.14 22.18 8.86
C ASP A 69 -22.78 21.62 9.30
N GLY A 70 -22.56 21.51 10.63
CA GLY A 70 -21.32 21.05 11.22
C GLY A 70 -20.23 22.10 11.40
N SER A 71 -20.47 23.35 11.04
CA SER A 71 -19.55 24.48 11.18
C SER A 71 -19.92 25.37 12.37
N TYR A 72 -18.93 25.99 13.04
CA TYR A 72 -19.17 26.88 14.17
C TYR A 72 -19.07 28.33 13.79
N TYR A 73 -20.02 29.11 14.30
CA TYR A 73 -19.86 30.56 14.45
C TYR A 73 -19.22 30.85 15.81
N VAL A 74 -18.20 31.68 15.79
CA VAL A 74 -17.54 32.15 16.98
C VAL A 74 -17.68 33.66 17.02
N SER A 75 -18.51 34.16 17.94
CA SER A 75 -18.73 35.59 18.10
C SER A 75 -17.47 36.28 18.61
N PRO A 76 -17.07 37.43 18.04
CA PRO A 76 -16.00 38.28 18.56
C PRO A 76 -16.18 38.70 20.02
N GLU A 77 -17.44 38.82 20.48
CA GLU A 77 -17.79 39.21 21.85
C GLU A 77 -17.55 38.10 22.88
N ALA A 78 -17.46 36.83 22.46
CA ALA A 78 -17.23 35.70 23.34
C ALA A 78 -15.73 35.42 23.60
N GLY A 79 -14.84 36.33 23.21
CA GLY A 79 -13.39 36.19 23.45
C GLY A 79 -12.70 35.06 22.68
N THR A 80 -13.24 34.65 21.59
CA THR A 80 -12.69 33.71 20.66
C THR A 80 -12.08 34.48 19.47
N TYR A 81 -11.10 34.36 19.28
CA TYR A 81 -9.72 34.31 18.99
C TYR A 81 -9.40 34.15 17.49
N PHE A 82 -10.16 34.77 16.58
CA PHE A 82 -9.81 34.86 15.18
C PHE A 82 -9.78 36.30 14.76
N GLU A 83 -8.60 36.78 14.39
CA GLU A 83 -8.42 38.11 13.84
C GLU A 83 -8.42 38.02 12.31
N LEU A 84 -9.38 38.64 11.68
CA LEU A 84 -9.37 38.84 10.25
C LEU A 84 -8.41 39.99 9.92
N SER A 85 -7.50 39.75 8.98
CA SER A 85 -6.61 40.80 8.48
C SER A 85 -7.39 42.00 7.87
N GLU A 86 -6.82 43.20 7.90
CA GLU A 86 -7.46 44.43 7.36
C GLU A 86 -7.80 44.30 5.87
N ASP A 87 -7.06 43.48 5.12
CA ASP A 87 -7.30 43.22 3.70
C ASP A 87 -8.32 42.08 3.44
N GLY A 88 -8.79 41.42 4.50
CA GLY A 88 -9.76 40.33 4.41
C GLY A 88 -9.22 39.03 3.80
N ASN A 89 -7.90 38.88 3.68
CA ASN A 89 -7.26 37.74 3.00
C ASN A 89 -6.71 36.68 3.96
N THR A 90 -6.55 37.01 5.24
CA THR A 90 -5.98 36.08 6.23
C THR A 90 -6.74 36.14 7.54
N ILE A 91 -6.97 34.98 8.15
CA ILE A 91 -7.49 34.85 9.50
C ILE A 91 -6.41 34.24 10.37
N VAL A 92 -6.22 34.77 11.57
CA VAL A 92 -5.27 34.23 12.55
C VAL A 92 -6.03 33.68 13.74
N GLY A 93 -5.79 32.40 14.07
CA GLY A 93 -6.37 31.74 15.24
C GLY A 93 -5.69 32.15 16.54
N ALA A 94 -6.29 31.84 17.68
CA ALA A 94 -5.74 32.12 19.02
C ALA A 94 -4.43 31.38 19.32
N ASP A 95 -4.21 30.26 18.65
CA ASP A 95 -3.00 29.44 18.69
C ASP A 95 -1.90 29.95 17.74
N GLY A 96 -2.21 31.02 16.98
CA GLY A 96 -1.31 31.57 15.97
C GLY A 96 -1.43 30.91 14.60
N THR A 97 -2.33 29.97 14.40
CA THR A 97 -2.56 29.34 13.10
C THR A 97 -3.11 30.37 12.12
N GLU A 98 -2.48 30.50 10.96
CA GLU A 98 -2.92 31.39 9.89
C GLU A 98 -3.75 30.64 8.85
N TYR A 99 -4.85 31.27 8.41
CA TYR A 99 -5.72 30.74 7.35
C TYR A 99 -5.80 31.78 6.23
N VAL A 100 -5.56 31.34 5.00
CA VAL A 100 -5.62 32.22 3.82
C VAL A 100 -6.91 32.02 3.06
N LYS A 101 -7.41 33.10 2.46
CA LYS A 101 -8.63 33.08 1.65
C LYS A 101 -8.45 32.13 0.47
N SER A 102 -9.36 31.18 0.33
CA SER A 102 -9.39 30.26 -0.81
C SER A 102 -9.82 30.99 -2.09
N GLU A 103 -9.07 30.81 -3.18
CA GLU A 103 -9.37 31.48 -4.45
C GLU A 103 -10.63 30.92 -5.14
N GLU A 104 -11.10 29.73 -4.78
CA GLU A 104 -12.09 28.99 -5.58
C GLU A 104 -13.45 28.78 -4.93
N LYS A 105 -13.68 29.12 -3.67
CA LYS A 105 -14.92 28.64 -3.01
C LYS A 105 -15.59 29.66 -2.11
N SER A 106 -16.72 30.17 -2.58
CA SER A 106 -17.82 30.55 -1.69
C SER A 106 -18.66 29.31 -1.41
N LYS A 107 -18.83 28.93 -0.14
CA LYS A 107 -19.74 27.86 0.26
C LYS A 107 -21.14 28.49 0.50
N ASP A 108 -22.17 27.94 -0.15
CA ASP A 108 -23.56 28.31 0.14
C ASP A 108 -24.08 27.37 1.25
N VAL A 109 -24.40 27.95 2.41
CA VAL A 109 -25.02 27.22 3.52
C VAL A 109 -26.36 27.91 3.82
N ASN A 110 -27.46 27.21 3.62
CA ASN A 110 -28.81 27.70 3.83
C ASN A 110 -29.14 29.00 3.08
N GLY A 111 -28.57 29.23 1.89
CA GLY A 111 -28.80 30.42 1.08
C GLY A 111 -27.93 31.62 1.47
N VAL A 112 -26.92 31.41 2.30
CA VAL A 112 -25.92 32.43 2.66
C VAL A 112 -24.56 32.02 2.07
N GLU A 113 -23.97 32.95 1.32
CA GLU A 113 -22.67 32.76 0.70
C GLU A 113 -21.55 33.08 1.71
N TYR A 114 -20.66 32.13 1.94
CA TYR A 114 -19.53 32.24 2.87
C TYR A 114 -18.20 32.26 2.13
N THR A 115 -17.29 33.15 2.50
CA THR A 115 -15.91 33.10 2.05
C THR A 115 -15.15 32.01 2.79
N THR A 116 -14.47 31.15 2.07
CA THR A 116 -13.68 30.03 2.59
C THR A 116 -12.23 30.45 2.82
N TYR A 117 -11.66 30.00 3.94
CA TYR A 117 -10.24 30.17 4.28
C TYR A 117 -9.65 28.80 4.57
N GLU A 118 -8.43 28.60 4.10
CA GLU A 118 -7.68 27.34 4.23
C GLU A 118 -6.46 27.57 5.11
N GLU A 119 -6.07 26.59 5.91
CA GLU A 119 -4.95 26.68 6.83
C GLU A 119 -3.62 26.93 6.07
N LYS A 120 -2.86 27.92 6.53
CA LYS A 120 -1.56 28.23 6.00
C LYS A 120 -0.48 27.49 6.78
N VAL A 121 0.03 26.42 6.22
CA VAL A 121 1.06 25.60 6.83
C VAL A 121 2.45 26.01 6.33
N TYR A 122 3.30 26.42 7.25
CA TYR A 122 4.69 26.77 6.95
C TYR A 122 5.55 25.50 6.95
N SER A 123 6.27 25.27 5.87
CA SER A 123 7.31 24.25 5.87
C SER A 123 8.55 24.74 6.59
N GLU A 124 9.23 23.85 7.31
CA GLU A 124 10.49 24.16 7.97
C GLU A 124 11.71 24.08 7.03
N THR A 125 11.52 23.66 5.78
CA THR A 125 12.60 23.44 4.85
C THR A 125 12.32 23.98 3.44
N PRO A 126 13.29 24.63 2.78
CA PRO A 126 13.12 25.13 1.41
C PRO A 126 13.08 24.02 0.34
N PHE A 127 13.28 22.76 0.73
CA PHE A 127 13.21 21.62 -0.19
C PHE A 127 11.78 21.05 -0.33
N ALA A 128 10.88 21.39 0.60
CA ALA A 128 9.52 20.91 0.63
C ALA A 128 8.73 21.37 -0.62
N GLY A 129 7.83 20.52 -1.13
CA GLY A 129 7.04 20.80 -2.33
C GLY A 129 7.86 20.99 -3.62
N THR A 130 9.12 20.64 -3.63
CA THR A 130 10.01 20.73 -4.80
C THR A 130 10.40 19.33 -5.29
N PHE A 131 11.07 19.26 -6.46
CA PHE A 131 11.64 17.99 -6.94
C PHE A 131 12.53 17.30 -5.88
N TRP A 132 13.20 18.07 -5.04
CA TRP A 132 14.11 17.54 -4.01
C TRP A 132 13.39 16.80 -2.89
N SER A 133 12.10 17.01 -2.72
CA SER A 133 11.27 16.23 -1.79
C SER A 133 11.21 14.75 -2.14
N LEU A 134 11.50 14.40 -3.39
CA LEU A 134 11.59 13.01 -3.86
C LEU A 134 12.99 12.39 -3.67
N LEU A 135 14.00 13.17 -3.24
CA LEU A 135 15.37 12.67 -3.09
C LEU A 135 15.51 11.55 -2.05
N PRO A 136 14.87 11.60 -0.86
CA PRO A 136 14.97 10.55 0.13
C PRO A 136 14.57 9.16 -0.42
N PRO A 137 13.39 8.96 -1.02
CA PRO A 137 13.03 7.67 -1.59
C PRO A 137 13.88 7.30 -2.80
N ILE A 138 14.32 8.26 -3.63
CA ILE A 138 15.23 7.99 -4.75
C ILE A 138 16.56 7.41 -4.23
N VAL A 139 17.12 7.99 -3.17
CA VAL A 139 18.36 7.49 -2.54
C VAL A 139 18.15 6.08 -2.00
N ALA A 140 17.07 5.85 -1.26
CA ALA A 140 16.75 4.52 -0.73
C ALA A 140 16.65 3.47 -1.85
N ILE A 141 15.92 3.79 -2.92
CA ILE A 141 15.72 2.91 -4.07
C ILE A 141 17.04 2.61 -4.78
N VAL A 142 17.79 3.66 -5.16
CA VAL A 142 19.04 3.48 -5.91
C VAL A 142 20.06 2.70 -5.10
N LEU A 143 20.19 2.99 -3.81
CA LEU A 143 21.09 2.26 -2.95
C LEU A 143 20.64 0.80 -2.76
N ALA A 144 19.35 0.52 -2.60
CA ALA A 144 18.82 -0.84 -2.50
C ALA A 144 19.09 -1.63 -3.80
N LEU A 145 18.91 -1.01 -4.96
CA LEU A 145 19.19 -1.64 -6.26
C LEU A 145 20.67 -1.98 -6.45
N ILE A 146 21.57 -1.10 -6.00
CA ILE A 146 23.03 -1.30 -6.14
C ILE A 146 23.57 -2.25 -5.09
N SER A 147 23.20 -2.08 -3.82
CA SER A 147 23.73 -2.86 -2.71
C SER A 147 23.06 -4.23 -2.55
N LYS A 148 21.81 -4.34 -3.01
CA LYS A 148 20.91 -5.47 -2.73
C LYS A 148 20.70 -5.66 -1.22
N GLU A 149 20.78 -4.57 -0.47
CA GLU A 149 20.62 -4.53 0.98
C GLU A 149 19.60 -3.45 1.32
N VAL A 150 18.50 -3.82 1.98
CA VAL A 150 17.33 -2.95 2.17
C VAL A 150 17.43 -2.09 3.42
N TYR A 151 17.97 -2.62 4.54
CA TYR A 151 17.96 -1.91 5.81
C TYR A 151 18.79 -0.63 5.79
N SER A 152 20.05 -0.73 5.35
CA SER A 152 20.95 0.44 5.25
C SER A 152 20.45 1.41 4.20
N SER A 153 19.84 0.92 3.12
CA SER A 153 19.32 1.76 2.05
C SER A 153 18.14 2.60 2.51
N LEU A 154 17.17 1.98 3.19
CA LEU A 154 16.04 2.68 3.80
C LEU A 154 16.50 3.65 4.89
N PHE A 155 17.41 3.21 5.78
CA PHE A 155 17.97 4.07 6.82
C PHE A 155 18.66 5.30 6.24
N LEU A 156 19.46 5.14 5.18
CA LEU A 156 20.11 6.27 4.49
C LEU A 156 19.08 7.17 3.80
N GLY A 157 18.00 6.63 3.26
CA GLY A 157 16.87 7.40 2.77
C GLY A 157 16.23 8.26 3.87
N CYS A 158 15.95 7.66 5.03
CA CYS A 158 15.43 8.39 6.20
C CYS A 158 16.41 9.48 6.66
N LEU A 159 17.70 9.16 6.72
CA LEU A 159 18.75 10.12 7.08
C LEU A 159 18.80 11.30 6.10
N VAL A 160 18.67 11.03 4.80
CA VAL A 160 18.60 12.11 3.79
C VAL A 160 17.34 12.94 3.98
N GLY A 161 16.20 12.34 4.26
CA GLY A 161 14.97 13.05 4.60
C GLY A 161 15.15 13.99 5.79
N ALA A 162 15.70 13.48 6.88
CA ALA A 162 15.99 14.27 8.07
C ALA A 162 17.02 15.39 7.80
N LEU A 163 18.07 15.11 7.01
CA LEU A 163 19.08 16.12 6.61
C LEU A 163 18.48 17.27 5.81
N LEU A 164 17.60 16.97 4.84
CA LEU A 164 16.93 18.00 4.05
C LEU A 164 15.94 18.80 4.90
N TYR A 165 15.18 18.13 5.75
CA TYR A 165 14.22 18.76 6.64
C TYR A 165 14.91 19.76 7.59
N THR A 166 15.99 19.35 8.24
CA THR A 166 16.77 20.17 9.20
C THR A 166 17.82 21.08 8.54
N GLN A 167 17.79 21.19 7.22
CA GLN A 167 18.74 22.03 6.46
C GLN A 167 20.22 21.74 6.81
N PHE A 168 20.53 20.44 6.97
CA PHE A 168 21.88 19.93 7.28
C PHE A 168 22.41 20.29 8.67
N ALA A 169 21.57 20.64 9.64
CA ALA A 169 21.97 20.81 11.04
C ALA A 169 22.25 19.43 11.67
N PRO A 170 23.51 19.08 12.07
CA PRO A 170 23.83 17.69 12.38
C PRO A 170 23.14 17.14 13.62
N TRP A 171 22.96 17.97 14.66
CA TRP A 171 22.30 17.56 15.89
C TRP A 171 20.79 17.42 15.68
N ASP A 172 20.17 18.39 15.03
CA ASP A 172 18.75 18.39 14.75
C ASP A 172 18.37 17.23 13.82
N THR A 173 19.24 16.88 12.86
CA THR A 173 19.08 15.69 12.01
C THR A 173 18.94 14.41 12.84
N ILE A 174 19.79 14.22 13.85
CA ILE A 174 19.73 13.02 14.71
C ILE A 174 18.47 13.04 15.56
N VAL A 175 18.15 14.18 16.15
CA VAL A 175 16.97 14.36 16.98
C VAL A 175 15.69 14.11 16.17
N THR A 176 15.61 14.69 14.98
CA THR A 176 14.46 14.52 14.08
C THR A 176 14.35 13.09 13.55
N LEU A 177 15.47 12.45 13.16
CA LEU A 177 15.48 11.07 12.67
C LEU A 177 14.94 10.08 13.72
N VAL A 178 15.25 10.30 14.98
CA VAL A 178 14.79 9.43 16.09
C VAL A 178 13.47 9.93 16.68
N GLY A 179 13.20 11.23 16.62
CA GLY A 179 12.21 11.96 17.38
C GLY A 179 10.75 11.62 17.11
N ALA A 180 9.87 12.42 17.73
CA ALA A 180 8.44 12.14 17.80
C ALA A 180 7.62 12.79 16.66
N ASP A 181 8.19 13.73 15.87
CA ASP A 181 7.40 14.42 14.85
C ASP A 181 7.29 13.60 13.54
N TYR A 182 8.44 13.27 12.93
CA TYR A 182 8.51 12.51 11.67
C TYR A 182 9.41 11.28 11.74
N GLY A 183 10.14 11.12 12.84
CA GLY A 183 11.16 10.11 13.02
C GLY A 183 10.63 8.73 13.44
N ILE A 184 11.57 7.86 13.79
CA ILE A 184 11.28 6.45 14.14
C ILE A 184 10.28 6.34 15.30
N ILE A 185 10.41 7.20 16.32
CA ILE A 185 9.50 7.17 17.48
C ILE A 185 8.08 7.54 17.05
N SER A 186 7.91 8.56 16.20
CA SER A 186 6.61 8.98 15.69
C SER A 186 5.87 7.83 15.02
N VAL A 187 6.52 7.16 14.07
CA VAL A 187 5.89 6.08 13.30
C VAL A 187 5.60 4.83 14.15
N LEU A 188 6.40 4.57 15.18
CA LEU A 188 6.14 3.48 16.12
C LEU A 188 5.09 3.83 17.18
N ALA A 189 4.92 5.11 17.49
CA ALA A 189 3.88 5.58 18.42
C ALA A 189 2.50 5.68 17.74
N ASP A 190 2.45 5.63 16.41
CA ASP A 190 1.20 5.60 15.67
C ASP A 190 0.41 4.32 15.96
N GLY A 191 -0.85 4.48 16.37
CA GLY A 191 -1.69 3.36 16.78
C GLY A 191 -2.00 2.39 15.63
N GLY A 192 -2.13 2.88 14.40
CA GLY A 192 -2.35 2.07 13.21
C GLY A 192 -1.12 1.21 12.89
N ASN A 193 0.05 1.82 12.84
CA ASN A 193 1.33 1.14 12.59
C ASN A 193 1.63 0.11 13.68
N MET A 194 1.46 0.49 14.94
CA MET A 194 1.66 -0.42 16.07
C MET A 194 0.65 -1.57 16.05
N GLY A 195 -0.59 -1.31 15.65
CA GLY A 195 -1.59 -2.35 15.44
C GLY A 195 -1.16 -3.38 14.39
N ILE A 196 -0.57 -2.93 13.27
CA ILE A 196 -0.02 -3.82 12.24
C ILE A 196 1.13 -4.66 12.81
N ILE A 197 2.03 -4.07 13.61
CA ILE A 197 3.13 -4.82 14.26
C ILE A 197 2.57 -5.91 15.19
N VAL A 198 1.58 -5.58 16.03
CA VAL A 198 0.92 -6.55 16.91
C VAL A 198 0.27 -7.67 16.09
N PHE A 199 -0.40 -7.32 14.99
CA PHE A 199 -1.00 -8.30 14.08
C PHE A 199 0.05 -9.23 13.45
N LEU A 200 1.16 -8.69 12.95
CA LEU A 200 2.28 -9.45 12.41
C LEU A 200 2.82 -10.47 13.41
N VAL A 201 3.06 -10.03 14.65
CA VAL A 201 3.56 -10.92 15.70
C VAL A 201 2.56 -12.04 16.02
N THR A 202 1.28 -11.71 16.17
CA THR A 202 0.23 -12.71 16.45
C THR A 202 0.08 -13.69 15.30
N LEU A 203 0.18 -13.20 14.06
CA LEU A 203 0.18 -14.07 12.88
C LEU A 203 1.40 -15.00 12.85
N GLY A 204 2.61 -14.48 13.10
CA GLY A 204 3.82 -15.30 13.20
C GLY A 204 3.69 -16.42 14.24
N ILE A 205 3.11 -16.10 15.41
CA ILE A 205 2.80 -17.10 16.45
C ILE A 205 1.81 -18.14 15.92
N MET A 206 0.74 -17.73 15.26
CA MET A 206 -0.25 -18.65 14.70
C MET A 206 0.34 -19.55 13.62
N VAL A 207 1.19 -19.03 12.75
CA VAL A 207 1.89 -19.79 11.71
C VAL A 207 2.80 -20.86 12.36
N ASP A 208 3.56 -20.49 13.37
CA ASP A 208 4.42 -21.44 14.09
C ASP A 208 3.60 -22.52 14.80
N LEU A 209 2.47 -22.16 15.43
CA LEU A 209 1.55 -23.12 16.03
C LEU A 209 0.93 -24.07 14.98
N MET A 210 0.49 -23.56 13.83
CA MET A 210 -0.07 -24.39 12.74
C MET A 210 1.00 -25.34 12.17
N ASN A 211 2.24 -24.88 12.07
CA ASN A 211 3.38 -25.73 11.64
C ASN A 211 3.68 -26.81 12.68
N LYS A 212 3.85 -26.45 13.95
CA LYS A 212 4.05 -27.40 15.06
C LYS A 212 2.89 -28.38 15.22
N GLY A 213 1.67 -27.90 14.95
CA GLY A 213 0.44 -28.74 14.94
C GLY A 213 0.34 -29.67 13.74
N GLY A 214 1.24 -29.52 12.74
CA GLY A 214 1.23 -30.31 11.53
C GLY A 214 0.14 -29.91 10.53
N GLY A 215 -0.49 -28.74 10.73
CA GLY A 215 -1.52 -28.21 9.85
C GLY A 215 -1.00 -27.94 8.44
N SER A 216 0.14 -27.28 8.34
CA SER A 216 0.82 -26.98 7.07
C SER A 216 1.24 -28.26 6.33
N GLU A 217 1.77 -29.27 7.05
CA GLU A 217 2.13 -30.56 6.48
C GLU A 217 0.90 -31.33 6.01
N ALA A 218 -0.19 -31.33 6.79
CA ALA A 218 -1.45 -31.98 6.42
C ALA A 218 -2.09 -31.31 5.20
N PHE A 219 -2.04 -29.97 5.12
CA PHE A 219 -2.51 -29.24 3.96
C PHE A 219 -1.64 -29.52 2.73
N GLY A 220 -0.32 -29.56 2.89
CA GLY A 220 0.60 -29.96 1.82
C GLY A 220 0.31 -31.38 1.31
N ARG A 221 0.03 -32.34 2.21
CA ARG A 221 -0.40 -33.69 1.82
C ARG A 221 -1.73 -33.69 1.08
N TRP A 222 -2.71 -32.90 1.52
CA TRP A 222 -3.99 -32.73 0.84
C TRP A 222 -3.82 -32.08 -0.53
N ALA A 223 -3.05 -30.99 -0.60
CA ALA A 223 -2.77 -30.26 -1.83
C ALA A 223 -2.05 -31.15 -2.87
N LYS A 224 -1.05 -31.96 -2.44
CA LYS A 224 -0.41 -32.96 -3.30
C LYS A 224 -1.36 -34.00 -3.86
N LYS A 225 -2.47 -34.28 -3.16
CA LYS A 225 -3.50 -35.22 -3.64
C LYS A 225 -4.54 -34.55 -4.52
N THR A 226 -4.81 -33.28 -4.31
CA THR A 226 -5.91 -32.56 -4.97
C THR A 226 -5.40 -31.68 -6.10
N VAL A 227 -4.26 -31.05 -5.90
CA VAL A 227 -3.59 -30.21 -6.90
C VAL A 227 -2.43 -31.01 -7.46
N HIS A 228 -2.55 -31.38 -8.72
CA HIS A 228 -1.56 -32.25 -9.38
C HIS A 228 -0.63 -31.47 -10.32
N THR A 229 -0.83 -30.16 -10.44
CA THR A 229 -0.09 -29.33 -11.39
C THR A 229 0.37 -28.02 -10.77
N ARG A 230 1.50 -27.50 -11.22
CA ARG A 230 2.00 -26.18 -10.86
C ARG A 230 0.98 -25.08 -11.19
N CYS A 231 0.33 -25.17 -12.36
CA CYS A 231 -0.75 -24.29 -12.75
C CYS A 231 -1.88 -24.29 -11.70
N GLY A 232 -2.30 -25.50 -11.28
CA GLY A 232 -3.33 -25.64 -10.25
C GLY A 232 -2.95 -24.99 -8.91
N ALA A 233 -1.68 -25.14 -8.50
CA ALA A 233 -1.19 -24.51 -7.27
C ALA A 233 -1.19 -22.97 -7.36
N GLN A 234 -0.76 -22.40 -8.47
CA GLN A 234 -0.77 -20.95 -8.70
C GLN A 234 -2.20 -20.41 -8.75
N LEU A 235 -3.10 -21.07 -9.50
CA LEU A 235 -4.49 -20.66 -9.59
C LEU A 235 -5.25 -20.84 -8.26
N LEU A 236 -4.92 -21.86 -7.46
CA LEU A 236 -5.49 -22.01 -6.12
C LEU A 236 -4.99 -20.90 -5.18
N THR A 237 -3.72 -20.49 -5.28
CA THR A 237 -3.18 -19.34 -4.54
C THR A 237 -3.93 -18.06 -4.93
N MET A 238 -4.10 -17.82 -6.21
CA MET A 238 -4.87 -16.68 -6.72
C MET A 238 -6.32 -16.71 -6.22
N LEU A 239 -6.98 -17.88 -6.29
CA LEU A 239 -8.37 -18.02 -5.82
C LEU A 239 -8.48 -17.69 -4.34
N LEU A 240 -7.55 -18.16 -3.50
CA LEU A 240 -7.54 -17.85 -2.09
C LEU A 240 -7.33 -16.35 -1.85
N GLY A 241 -6.40 -15.71 -2.59
CA GLY A 241 -6.19 -14.26 -2.55
C GLY A 241 -7.46 -13.49 -2.95
N VAL A 242 -8.16 -13.92 -3.99
CA VAL A 242 -9.45 -13.32 -4.38
C VAL A 242 -10.52 -13.51 -3.29
N LEU A 243 -10.54 -14.61 -2.57
CA LEU A 243 -11.51 -14.85 -1.49
C LEU A 243 -11.22 -14.00 -0.24
N ILE A 244 -9.96 -13.58 -0.03
CA ILE A 244 -9.53 -12.73 1.08
C ILE A 244 -9.47 -11.27 0.62
N PHE A 245 -10.54 -10.76 0.05
CA PHE A 245 -10.61 -9.41 -0.55
C PHE A 245 -10.84 -8.27 0.45
N VAL A 246 -10.98 -8.58 1.71
CA VAL A 246 -11.45 -7.63 2.73
C VAL A 246 -10.44 -6.52 2.98
N ASP A 247 -9.16 -6.90 3.10
CA ASP A 247 -8.05 -6.00 3.37
C ASP A 247 -6.75 -6.55 2.74
N ASP A 248 -5.93 -5.69 2.15
CA ASP A 248 -4.74 -6.07 1.41
C ASP A 248 -3.60 -6.57 2.30
N TYR A 249 -3.40 -5.97 3.47
CA TYR A 249 -2.38 -6.41 4.43
C TYR A 249 -2.69 -7.80 4.98
N PHE A 250 -3.95 -7.99 5.36
CA PHE A 250 -4.44 -9.29 5.80
C PHE A 250 -4.32 -10.37 4.73
N ASN A 251 -4.62 -10.02 3.48
CA ASN A 251 -4.45 -10.89 2.32
C ASN A 251 -2.99 -11.37 2.19
N CYS A 252 -2.03 -10.44 2.14
CA CYS A 252 -0.61 -10.73 1.96
C CYS A 252 -0.11 -11.81 2.94
N LEU A 253 -0.42 -11.64 4.21
CA LEU A 253 0.10 -12.50 5.26
C LEU A 253 -0.61 -13.85 5.31
N THR A 254 -1.94 -13.84 5.15
CA THR A 254 -2.76 -15.06 5.29
C THR A 254 -2.58 -15.98 4.09
N VAL A 255 -2.65 -15.46 2.86
CA VAL A 255 -2.45 -16.27 1.64
C VAL A 255 -1.04 -16.87 1.63
N GLY A 256 -0.04 -16.09 2.04
CA GLY A 256 1.34 -16.55 2.15
C GLY A 256 1.48 -17.72 3.13
N ALA A 257 0.99 -17.56 4.35
CA ALA A 257 1.06 -18.61 5.37
C ALA A 257 0.39 -19.91 4.94
N VAL A 258 -0.77 -19.81 4.28
CA VAL A 258 -1.56 -20.97 3.84
C VAL A 258 -0.97 -21.65 2.61
N MET A 259 -0.56 -20.86 1.61
CA MET A 259 -0.20 -21.39 0.28
C MET A 259 1.27 -21.73 0.12
N ARG A 260 2.16 -21.23 0.98
CA ARG A 260 3.58 -21.56 0.93
C ARG A 260 3.86 -23.06 0.90
N PRO A 261 3.35 -23.90 1.81
CA PRO A 261 3.61 -25.34 1.78
C PRO A 261 3.09 -26.02 0.51
N VAL A 262 2.02 -25.48 -0.10
CA VAL A 262 1.47 -26.00 -1.36
C VAL A 262 2.37 -25.66 -2.53
N THR A 263 2.78 -24.40 -2.66
CA THR A 263 3.62 -23.93 -3.76
C THR A 263 5.01 -24.56 -3.71
N GLU A 264 5.59 -24.72 -2.52
CA GLU A 264 6.86 -25.40 -2.33
C GLU A 264 6.78 -26.88 -2.75
N SER A 265 5.72 -27.59 -2.39
CA SER A 265 5.52 -28.98 -2.79
C SER A 265 5.44 -29.16 -4.31
N HIS A 266 5.10 -28.10 -5.05
CA HIS A 266 5.06 -28.06 -6.52
C HIS A 266 6.27 -27.37 -7.13
N LYS A 267 7.34 -27.15 -6.37
CA LYS A 267 8.59 -26.50 -6.83
C LYS A 267 8.35 -25.14 -7.47
N ILE A 268 7.44 -24.36 -6.91
CA ILE A 268 7.22 -22.96 -7.27
C ILE A 268 8.10 -22.10 -6.37
N SER A 269 8.87 -21.19 -6.95
CA SER A 269 9.79 -20.34 -6.19
C SER A 269 9.04 -19.44 -5.19
N ARG A 270 9.66 -19.11 -4.08
CA ARG A 270 9.09 -18.17 -3.09
C ARG A 270 8.86 -16.78 -3.69
N ALA A 271 9.68 -16.38 -4.65
CA ALA A 271 9.48 -15.14 -5.40
C ALA A 271 8.19 -15.17 -6.24
N LYS A 272 7.88 -16.30 -6.88
CA LYS A 272 6.63 -16.46 -7.63
C LYS A 272 5.41 -16.47 -6.70
N LEU A 273 5.51 -17.13 -5.56
CA LEU A 273 4.47 -17.09 -4.55
C LEU A 273 4.24 -15.66 -4.06
N ALA A 274 5.31 -14.92 -3.70
CA ALA A 274 5.20 -13.51 -3.28
C ALA A 274 4.54 -12.64 -4.36
N TYR A 275 4.89 -12.84 -5.62
CA TYR A 275 4.23 -12.15 -6.74
C TYR A 275 2.72 -12.44 -6.82
N VAL A 276 2.29 -13.70 -6.69
CA VAL A 276 0.86 -14.02 -6.74
C VAL A 276 0.11 -13.44 -5.55
N ILE A 277 0.71 -13.45 -4.36
CA ILE A 277 0.15 -12.84 -3.15
C ILE A 277 -0.05 -11.34 -3.36
N ASP A 278 1.01 -10.61 -3.68
CA ASP A 278 1.00 -9.16 -3.85
C ASP A 278 0.01 -8.74 -4.95
N SER A 279 0.03 -9.47 -6.07
CA SER A 279 -0.88 -9.27 -7.20
C SER A 279 -2.35 -9.62 -6.92
N THR A 280 -2.67 -10.26 -5.80
CA THR A 280 -4.04 -10.54 -5.35
C THR A 280 -4.41 -9.82 -4.05
N ALA A 281 -3.53 -8.99 -3.52
CA ALA A 281 -3.79 -8.16 -2.35
C ALA A 281 -4.46 -6.83 -2.75
N ALA A 282 -3.70 -5.75 -2.89
CA ALA A 282 -4.23 -4.45 -3.27
C ALA A 282 -5.06 -4.48 -4.59
N PRO A 283 -4.64 -5.19 -5.68
CA PRO A 283 -5.47 -5.26 -6.88
C PRO A 283 -6.87 -5.85 -6.68
N VAL A 284 -7.01 -6.87 -5.84
CA VAL A 284 -8.32 -7.47 -5.56
C VAL A 284 -9.15 -6.55 -4.68
N CYS A 285 -8.58 -6.00 -3.61
CA CYS A 285 -9.28 -5.09 -2.70
C CYS A 285 -9.79 -3.84 -3.43
N MET A 286 -9.04 -3.35 -4.44
CA MET A 286 -9.39 -2.17 -5.23
C MET A 286 -10.54 -2.40 -6.23
N ILE A 287 -10.85 -3.64 -6.55
CA ILE A 287 -11.98 -3.99 -7.43
C ILE A 287 -13.08 -4.76 -6.71
N ALA A 288 -12.92 -5.01 -5.42
CA ALA A 288 -13.93 -5.67 -4.60
C ALA A 288 -14.96 -4.63 -4.11
N PRO A 289 -16.26 -4.89 -4.31
CA PRO A 289 -17.31 -3.91 -3.98
C PRO A 289 -17.46 -3.65 -2.48
N VAL A 290 -16.94 -4.56 -1.65
CA VAL A 290 -16.96 -4.48 -0.18
C VAL A 290 -15.53 -4.75 0.31
N SER A 291 -14.73 -3.70 0.47
CA SER A 291 -13.35 -3.80 0.95
C SER A 291 -12.98 -2.55 1.73
N SER A 292 -11.86 -2.59 2.46
CA SER A 292 -11.27 -1.40 3.06
C SER A 292 -11.07 -0.28 2.04
N TRP A 293 -10.73 -0.64 0.80
CA TRP A 293 -10.53 0.31 -0.30
C TRP A 293 -11.80 0.92 -0.86
N ALA A 294 -12.88 0.12 -1.00
CA ALA A 294 -14.18 0.63 -1.41
C ALA A 294 -14.64 1.76 -0.47
N ALA A 295 -14.41 1.52 0.79
CA ALA A 295 -14.70 2.43 1.86
C ALA A 295 -13.86 3.71 1.80
N ALA A 296 -12.54 3.57 1.76
CA ALA A 296 -11.61 4.70 1.71
C ALA A 296 -11.83 5.60 0.50
N VAL A 297 -11.94 4.99 -0.70
CA VAL A 297 -12.16 5.77 -1.93
C VAL A 297 -13.49 6.49 -1.90
N SER A 298 -14.53 5.86 -1.32
CA SER A 298 -15.83 6.53 -1.11
C SER A 298 -15.72 7.78 -0.24
N GLY A 299 -14.90 7.73 0.80
CA GLY A 299 -14.65 8.87 1.68
C GLY A 299 -13.86 10.00 1.04
N TYR A 300 -13.03 9.70 0.03
CA TYR A 300 -12.27 10.72 -0.70
C TYR A 300 -13.11 11.44 -1.76
N VAL A 301 -14.19 10.82 -2.23
CA VAL A 301 -15.08 11.39 -3.25
C VAL A 301 -16.14 12.23 -2.58
N GLN A 302 -15.88 13.52 -2.48
CA GLN A 302 -16.89 14.49 -2.03
C GLN A 302 -17.48 15.19 -3.26
N SER A 303 -18.63 14.71 -3.71
CA SER A 303 -19.37 15.30 -4.83
C SER A 303 -20.86 15.37 -4.47
N PRO A 304 -21.54 16.50 -4.72
CA PRO A 304 -22.99 16.57 -4.52
C PRO A 304 -23.78 15.72 -5.52
N SER A 305 -23.16 15.36 -6.65
CA SER A 305 -23.82 14.75 -7.81
C SER A 305 -23.77 13.22 -7.79
N ILE A 306 -22.84 12.63 -7.06
CA ILE A 306 -22.68 11.16 -7.01
C ILE A 306 -22.17 10.73 -5.64
N ASN A 307 -22.76 9.66 -5.13
CA ASN A 307 -22.25 9.00 -3.92
C ASN A 307 -20.87 8.35 -4.23
N GLY A 308 -19.91 8.53 -3.31
CA GLY A 308 -18.56 8.01 -3.47
C GLY A 308 -18.50 6.50 -3.68
N ILE A 309 -19.38 5.72 -3.04
CA ILE A 309 -19.46 4.27 -3.25
C ILE A 309 -19.96 3.93 -4.67
N GLU A 310 -20.90 4.69 -5.19
CA GLU A 310 -21.41 4.50 -6.54
C GLU A 310 -20.31 4.78 -7.58
N LEU A 311 -19.55 5.85 -7.39
CA LEU A 311 -18.43 6.17 -8.27
C LEU A 311 -17.32 5.09 -8.17
N PHE A 312 -17.05 4.59 -6.96
CA PHE A 312 -16.13 3.48 -6.76
C PHE A 312 -16.59 2.23 -7.52
N LEU A 313 -17.85 1.85 -7.44
CA LEU A 313 -18.36 0.69 -8.18
C LEU A 313 -18.28 0.90 -9.69
N LYS A 314 -18.56 2.10 -10.17
CA LYS A 314 -18.48 2.44 -11.60
C LYS A 314 -17.05 2.41 -12.14
N GLN A 315 -16.03 2.69 -11.31
CA GLN A 315 -14.64 2.65 -11.74
C GLN A 315 -14.10 1.23 -11.92
N ILE A 316 -14.66 0.20 -11.25
CA ILE A 316 -14.14 -1.18 -11.27
C ILE A 316 -13.84 -1.70 -12.69
N PRO A 317 -14.75 -1.63 -13.67
CA PRO A 317 -14.48 -2.16 -15.02
C PRO A 317 -13.46 -1.33 -15.82
N TRP A 318 -13.10 -0.14 -15.35
CA TRP A 318 -12.07 0.72 -15.92
C TRP A 318 -10.71 0.56 -15.20
N ASN A 319 -10.66 -0.19 -14.10
CA ASN A 319 -9.43 -0.39 -13.34
C ASN A 319 -8.51 -1.41 -14.03
N TYR A 320 -7.87 -0.97 -15.12
CA TYR A 320 -7.12 -1.86 -15.99
C TYR A 320 -5.95 -2.54 -15.29
N TYR A 321 -5.18 -1.82 -14.48
CA TYR A 321 -4.03 -2.43 -13.83
C TYR A 321 -4.44 -3.59 -12.93
N CYS A 322 -5.44 -3.42 -12.10
CA CYS A 322 -5.92 -4.46 -11.18
C CYS A 322 -6.51 -5.66 -11.95
N LEU A 323 -7.38 -5.39 -12.93
CA LEU A 323 -8.01 -6.45 -13.73
C LEU A 323 -6.99 -7.21 -14.58
N LEU A 324 -6.06 -6.51 -15.23
CA LEU A 324 -5.05 -7.13 -16.10
C LEU A 324 -3.97 -7.86 -15.30
N THR A 325 -3.68 -7.44 -14.05
CA THR A 325 -2.79 -8.17 -13.15
C THR A 325 -3.37 -9.55 -12.82
N LEU A 326 -4.66 -9.63 -12.51
CA LEU A 326 -5.32 -10.92 -12.29
C LEU A 326 -5.35 -11.78 -13.56
N LEU A 327 -5.67 -11.17 -14.71
CA LEU A 327 -5.60 -11.87 -16.00
C LEU A 327 -4.19 -12.38 -16.28
N MET A 328 -3.17 -11.58 -15.97
CA MET A 328 -1.78 -11.98 -16.14
C MET A 328 -1.45 -13.24 -15.33
N ILE A 329 -1.84 -13.32 -14.04
CA ILE A 329 -1.62 -14.52 -13.23
C ILE A 329 -2.22 -15.75 -13.90
N VAL A 330 -3.46 -15.64 -14.41
CA VAL A 330 -4.12 -16.75 -15.11
C VAL A 330 -3.34 -17.16 -16.34
N VAL A 331 -3.00 -16.20 -17.22
CA VAL A 331 -2.33 -16.48 -18.49
C VAL A 331 -0.92 -17.07 -18.28
N ILE A 332 -0.12 -16.48 -17.38
CA ILE A 332 1.24 -17.00 -17.13
C ILE A 332 1.20 -18.40 -16.48
N SER A 333 0.22 -18.66 -15.62
CA SER A 333 0.05 -19.97 -14.99
C SER A 333 -0.40 -21.04 -15.99
N VAL A 334 -1.40 -20.73 -16.83
CA VAL A 334 -1.96 -21.68 -17.82
C VAL A 334 -0.97 -21.95 -18.96
N LEU A 335 -0.28 -20.92 -19.43
CA LEU A 335 0.67 -21.04 -20.54
C LEU A 335 2.10 -21.36 -20.10
N ASN A 336 2.35 -21.45 -18.79
CA ASN A 336 3.65 -21.67 -18.17
C ASN A 336 4.70 -20.70 -18.72
N ILE A 337 4.42 -19.39 -18.58
CA ILE A 337 5.27 -18.31 -19.08
C ILE A 337 5.99 -17.68 -17.89
N ASP A 338 7.31 -17.74 -17.92
CA ASP A 338 8.15 -16.96 -17.02
C ASP A 338 9.20 -16.21 -17.82
N TYR A 339 9.50 -14.97 -17.42
CA TYR A 339 10.47 -14.10 -18.07
C TYR A 339 11.15 -13.15 -17.09
N GLY A 340 12.18 -12.46 -17.57
CA GLY A 340 13.00 -11.60 -16.72
C GLY A 340 13.70 -12.41 -15.62
N SER A 341 13.88 -11.82 -14.47
CA SER A 341 14.50 -12.47 -13.30
C SER A 341 13.66 -13.62 -12.73
N MET A 342 12.33 -13.56 -12.89
CA MET A 342 11.43 -14.63 -12.43
C MET A 342 11.74 -15.96 -13.13
N LEU A 343 12.09 -15.95 -14.43
CA LEU A 343 12.49 -17.19 -15.15
C LEU A 343 13.66 -17.91 -14.45
N THR A 344 14.64 -17.16 -13.95
CA THR A 344 15.77 -17.74 -13.23
C THR A 344 15.35 -18.36 -11.89
N HIS A 345 14.45 -17.69 -11.16
CA HIS A 345 13.93 -18.21 -9.89
C HIS A 345 13.10 -19.47 -10.10
N GLU A 346 12.23 -19.48 -11.11
CA GLU A 346 11.41 -20.63 -11.45
C GLU A 346 12.25 -21.81 -11.98
N TYR A 347 13.25 -21.55 -12.81
CA TYR A 347 14.19 -22.57 -13.27
C TYR A 347 14.96 -23.21 -12.09
N ASN A 348 15.48 -22.40 -11.17
CA ASN A 348 16.21 -22.92 -10.01
C ASN A 348 15.28 -23.73 -9.08
N ALA A 349 14.05 -23.29 -8.87
CA ALA A 349 13.07 -24.02 -8.07
C ALA A 349 12.70 -25.37 -8.71
N GLN A 350 12.46 -25.42 -10.03
CA GLN A 350 12.00 -26.61 -10.72
C GLN A 350 13.12 -27.64 -10.94
N VAL A 351 14.27 -27.17 -11.45
CA VAL A 351 15.35 -28.04 -11.92
C VAL A 351 16.37 -28.30 -10.83
N LYS A 352 16.68 -27.30 -9.99
CA LYS A 352 17.73 -27.40 -8.96
C LYS A 352 17.17 -27.56 -7.54
N ASP A 353 15.86 -27.60 -7.38
CA ASP A 353 15.20 -27.68 -6.07
C ASP A 353 15.56 -26.52 -5.11
N ASP A 354 15.95 -25.37 -5.68
CA ASP A 354 16.32 -24.17 -4.93
C ASP A 354 15.21 -23.12 -5.03
N LEU A 355 14.37 -23.06 -4.01
CA LEU A 355 13.23 -22.15 -3.93
C LEU A 355 13.64 -20.68 -3.70
N PHE A 356 14.89 -20.43 -3.33
CA PHE A 356 15.38 -19.09 -2.94
C PHE A 356 16.20 -18.40 -4.01
N THR A 357 16.96 -19.15 -4.79
CA THR A 357 17.86 -18.68 -5.85
C THR A 357 19.10 -17.91 -5.38
N THR A 358 18.95 -17.03 -4.39
CA THR A 358 20.05 -16.20 -3.87
C THR A 358 20.59 -16.73 -2.55
N PRO A 359 21.83 -16.35 -2.16
CA PRO A 359 22.41 -16.76 -0.88
C PRO A 359 21.66 -16.19 0.33
N GLU A 360 20.99 -15.07 0.16
CA GLU A 360 20.20 -14.41 1.20
C GLU A 360 18.95 -15.24 1.49
N ARG A 361 18.91 -15.82 2.69
CA ARG A 361 17.83 -16.71 3.14
C ARG A 361 17.36 -16.28 4.53
N PRO A 362 16.69 -15.12 4.67
CA PRO A 362 16.33 -14.58 5.97
C PRO A 362 15.38 -15.49 6.76
N PHE A 363 14.68 -16.39 6.07
CA PHE A 363 13.76 -17.35 6.66
C PHE A 363 14.28 -18.79 6.61
N ALA A 364 15.58 -19.01 6.29
CA ALA A 364 16.18 -20.33 6.33
C ALA A 364 16.20 -20.84 7.78
N GLY A 365 15.76 -22.09 7.98
CA GLY A 365 15.59 -22.67 9.31
C GLY A 365 14.22 -22.39 9.95
N ALA A 366 13.44 -21.46 9.45
CA ALA A 366 12.03 -21.33 9.84
C ALA A 366 11.17 -22.50 9.31
N ASP A 367 11.67 -23.18 8.29
CA ASP A 367 11.00 -24.31 7.63
C ASP A 367 11.59 -25.68 8.04
N ASP A 368 12.74 -25.70 8.75
CA ASP A 368 13.39 -26.92 9.24
C ASP A 368 12.72 -27.45 10.53
N TYR A 369 11.40 -27.46 10.56
CA TYR A 369 10.71 -28.12 11.64
C TYR A 369 10.75 -29.63 11.45
N GLU A 370 11.28 -30.34 12.45
CA GLU A 370 11.03 -31.77 12.61
C GLU A 370 9.52 -32.02 12.51
N ALA A 371 9.13 -32.89 11.61
CA ALA A 371 7.73 -33.27 11.45
C ALA A 371 7.14 -33.63 12.82
N PRO A 372 6.06 -32.98 13.25
CA PRO A 372 5.49 -33.29 14.53
C PRO A 372 5.05 -34.75 14.55
N SER A 373 5.35 -35.36 15.66
CA SER A 373 5.08 -36.75 15.99
C SER A 373 3.77 -37.29 15.41
N LYS A 374 3.90 -38.38 14.71
CA LYS A 374 2.93 -39.48 14.61
C LYS A 374 1.44 -39.16 14.76
N GLY A 375 0.76 -38.80 13.71
CA GLY A 375 -0.47 -39.54 13.49
C GLY A 375 -1.81 -38.83 13.57
N LYS A 376 -1.93 -37.51 13.90
CA LYS A 376 -3.26 -36.89 14.00
C LYS A 376 -3.43 -35.54 13.32
N SER A 377 -2.45 -35.08 12.56
CA SER A 377 -2.55 -33.79 11.87
C SER A 377 -3.56 -33.87 10.72
N SER A 378 -4.44 -32.88 10.66
CA SER A 378 -5.53 -32.75 9.69
C SER A 378 -5.40 -31.43 8.95
N VAL A 379 -5.94 -31.35 7.74
CA VAL A 379 -6.13 -30.10 7.00
C VAL A 379 -6.91 -29.07 7.83
N LEU A 380 -7.80 -29.54 8.72
CA LEU A 380 -8.53 -28.68 9.64
C LEU A 380 -7.62 -27.94 10.63
N ASP A 381 -6.44 -28.46 10.91
CA ASP A 381 -5.46 -27.83 11.80
C ASP A 381 -4.81 -26.58 11.17
N LEU A 382 -4.95 -26.42 9.85
CA LEU A 382 -4.62 -25.22 9.12
C LEU A 382 -5.86 -24.37 8.84
N LEU A 383 -6.93 -24.96 8.32
CA LEU A 383 -8.09 -24.21 7.86
C LEU A 383 -8.89 -23.57 8.99
N VAL A 384 -9.10 -24.27 10.12
CA VAL A 384 -9.93 -23.75 11.23
C VAL A 384 -9.31 -22.50 11.85
N PRO A 385 -8.01 -22.46 12.22
CA PRO A 385 -7.40 -21.23 12.69
C PRO A 385 -7.50 -20.06 11.70
N VAL A 386 -7.29 -20.32 10.42
CA VAL A 386 -7.37 -19.29 9.36
C VAL A 386 -8.80 -18.79 9.19
N ILE A 387 -9.79 -19.67 9.11
CA ILE A 387 -11.21 -19.28 8.99
C ILE A 387 -11.63 -18.45 10.20
N VAL A 388 -11.23 -18.85 11.41
CA VAL A 388 -11.55 -18.09 12.62
C VAL A 388 -10.85 -16.75 12.61
N LEU A 389 -9.57 -16.69 12.22
CA LEU A 389 -8.84 -15.43 12.08
C LEU A 389 -9.57 -14.48 11.12
N ILE A 390 -9.96 -14.95 9.93
CA ILE A 390 -10.71 -14.16 8.96
C ILE A 390 -12.02 -13.63 9.57
N ALA A 391 -12.81 -14.53 10.17
CA ALA A 391 -14.09 -14.17 10.75
C ALA A 391 -13.94 -13.11 11.86
N VAL A 392 -12.95 -13.30 12.75
CA VAL A 392 -12.71 -12.37 13.85
C VAL A 392 -12.17 -11.04 13.36
N CYS A 393 -11.26 -11.02 12.37
CA CYS A 393 -10.78 -9.78 11.77
C CYS A 393 -11.90 -8.99 11.09
N ILE A 394 -12.79 -9.66 10.34
CA ILE A 394 -13.97 -9.01 9.76
C ILE A 394 -14.87 -8.41 10.86
N ILE A 395 -15.16 -9.18 11.90
CA ILE A 395 -15.97 -8.71 13.03
C ILE A 395 -15.29 -7.54 13.71
N SER A 396 -13.98 -7.58 13.93
CA SER A 396 -13.21 -6.50 14.56
C SER A 396 -13.21 -5.22 13.71
N LEU A 397 -13.07 -5.33 12.37
CA LEU A 397 -13.16 -4.19 11.47
C LEU A 397 -14.54 -3.52 11.53
N VAL A 398 -15.60 -4.32 11.42
CA VAL A 398 -16.97 -3.80 11.47
C VAL A 398 -17.32 -3.25 12.86
N TYR A 399 -16.78 -3.86 13.92
CA TYR A 399 -16.96 -3.40 15.31
C TYR A 399 -16.25 -2.06 15.54
N SER A 400 -14.97 -1.94 15.14
CA SER A 400 -14.20 -0.69 15.31
C SER A 400 -14.81 0.49 14.54
N GLY A 401 -15.50 0.20 13.42
CA GLY A 401 -16.20 1.19 12.64
C GLY A 401 -17.61 1.56 13.14
N GLY A 402 -18.04 1.03 14.30
CA GLY A 402 -19.31 1.44 14.93
C GLY A 402 -20.59 0.76 14.43
N TYR A 403 -20.49 -0.34 13.68
CA TYR A 403 -21.69 -1.05 13.17
C TYR A 403 -22.67 -1.46 14.27
N PHE A 404 -22.15 -1.93 15.39
CA PHE A 404 -22.96 -2.44 16.51
C PHE A 404 -23.55 -1.32 17.38
N ASP A 405 -23.09 -0.08 17.23
CA ASP A 405 -23.65 1.09 17.92
C ASP A 405 -24.97 1.56 17.28
N GLY A 406 -25.29 1.05 16.10
CA GLY A 406 -26.51 1.31 15.36
C GLY A 406 -26.43 2.59 14.50
N GLY A 407 -27.26 2.65 13.46
CA GLY A 407 -27.35 3.82 12.57
C GLY A 407 -26.42 3.79 11.37
N MET A 408 -25.44 2.88 11.32
CA MET A 408 -24.53 2.70 10.19
C MET A 408 -24.82 1.41 9.43
N THR A 409 -24.69 1.46 8.13
CA THR A 409 -24.68 0.25 7.30
C THR A 409 -23.35 -0.50 7.48
N PHE A 410 -23.31 -1.78 7.07
CA PHE A 410 -22.07 -2.56 7.07
C PHE A 410 -20.94 -1.87 6.30
N MET A 411 -21.27 -1.22 5.19
CA MET A 411 -20.32 -0.48 4.35
C MET A 411 -19.76 0.75 5.04
N GLU A 412 -20.63 1.55 5.67
CA GLU A 412 -20.21 2.76 6.41
C GLU A 412 -19.31 2.41 7.59
N ALA A 413 -19.68 1.41 8.38
CA ALA A 413 -18.87 0.94 9.48
C ALA A 413 -17.51 0.39 9.01
N PHE A 414 -17.51 -0.32 7.88
CA PHE A 414 -16.27 -0.79 7.28
C PHE A 414 -15.38 0.37 6.81
N SER A 415 -15.99 1.49 6.35
CA SER A 415 -15.29 2.73 5.99
C SER A 415 -14.63 3.43 7.16
N ALA A 416 -15.31 3.43 8.29
CA ALA A 416 -14.86 4.10 9.51
C ALA A 416 -13.89 3.24 10.34
N ALA A 417 -13.58 2.01 9.90
CA ALA A 417 -12.74 1.09 10.66
C ALA A 417 -11.28 1.54 10.73
N GLU A 418 -10.72 1.61 11.93
CA GLU A 418 -9.28 1.73 12.14
C GLU A 418 -8.60 0.37 11.88
N ALA A 419 -8.16 0.13 10.64
CA ALA A 419 -7.67 -1.17 10.18
C ALA A 419 -6.55 -1.74 11.07
N GLY A 420 -5.58 -0.92 11.48
CA GLY A 420 -4.47 -1.37 12.33
C GLY A 420 -4.93 -1.92 13.68
N ALA A 421 -5.74 -1.15 14.41
CA ALA A 421 -6.27 -1.55 15.72
C ALA A 421 -7.22 -2.77 15.59
N ALA A 422 -8.09 -2.77 14.59
CA ALA A 422 -9.02 -3.86 14.33
C ALA A 422 -8.30 -5.18 14.00
N LEU A 423 -7.26 -5.14 13.17
CA LEU A 423 -6.43 -6.30 12.84
C LEU A 423 -5.65 -6.80 14.06
N ALA A 424 -5.12 -5.90 14.90
CA ALA A 424 -4.45 -6.29 16.14
C ALA A 424 -5.38 -7.09 17.07
N ILE A 425 -6.60 -6.59 17.27
CA ILE A 425 -7.62 -7.25 18.10
C ILE A 425 -8.00 -8.60 17.49
N GLY A 426 -8.30 -8.62 16.19
CA GLY A 426 -8.66 -9.83 15.46
C GLY A 426 -7.55 -10.88 15.48
N GLY A 427 -6.30 -10.45 15.27
CA GLY A 427 -5.11 -11.29 15.35
C GLY A 427 -4.90 -11.90 16.73
N LEU A 428 -5.04 -11.08 17.79
CA LEU A 428 -4.90 -11.55 19.17
C LEU A 428 -5.96 -12.59 19.53
N ILE A 429 -7.23 -12.34 19.20
CA ILE A 429 -8.32 -13.28 19.46
C ILE A 429 -8.12 -14.57 18.65
N GLY A 430 -7.75 -14.47 17.37
CA GLY A 430 -7.43 -15.61 16.51
C GLY A 430 -6.25 -16.43 17.05
N CYS A 431 -5.23 -15.76 17.57
CA CYS A 431 -4.07 -16.39 18.20
C CYS A 431 -4.47 -17.16 19.48
N VAL A 432 -5.21 -16.54 20.39
CA VAL A 432 -5.72 -17.19 21.59
C VAL A 432 -6.61 -18.39 21.25
N PHE A 433 -7.50 -18.24 20.27
CA PHE A 433 -8.31 -19.36 19.76
C PHE A 433 -7.42 -20.50 19.24
N THR A 434 -6.37 -20.19 18.52
CA THR A 434 -5.45 -21.20 17.95
C THR A 434 -4.74 -21.98 19.04
N PHE A 435 -4.27 -21.33 20.11
CA PHE A 435 -3.72 -22.00 21.28
C PHE A 435 -4.73 -22.98 21.90
N VAL A 436 -5.95 -22.49 22.19
CA VAL A 436 -7.01 -23.31 22.81
C VAL A 436 -7.38 -24.48 21.89
N TYR A 437 -7.50 -24.23 20.59
CA TYR A 437 -7.81 -25.27 19.59
C TYR A 437 -6.80 -26.42 19.61
N PHE A 438 -5.50 -26.12 19.57
CA PHE A 438 -4.45 -27.14 19.57
C PHE A 438 -4.34 -27.87 20.91
N TRP A 439 -4.59 -27.18 22.04
CA TRP A 439 -4.63 -27.83 23.35
C TRP A 439 -5.81 -28.80 23.47
N LEU A 440 -6.98 -28.39 23.07
CA LEU A 440 -8.18 -29.26 23.10
C LEU A 440 -8.03 -30.48 22.19
N ARG A 441 -7.33 -30.33 21.05
CA ARG A 441 -7.01 -31.43 20.18
C ARG A 441 -5.89 -32.35 20.68
N GLY A 442 -5.12 -31.90 21.67
CA GLY A 442 -3.95 -32.60 22.14
C GLY A 442 -2.85 -32.73 21.08
N ALA A 443 -2.82 -31.81 20.11
CA ALA A 443 -1.86 -31.81 19.02
C ALA A 443 -0.50 -31.25 19.44
N ILE A 444 -0.51 -30.24 20.31
CA ILE A 444 0.68 -29.58 20.85
C ILE A 444 0.53 -29.47 22.37
N GLY A 445 1.61 -29.82 23.11
CA GLY A 445 1.63 -29.61 24.56
C GLY A 445 1.83 -28.12 24.91
N PHE A 446 1.45 -27.73 26.14
CA PHE A 446 1.52 -26.35 26.61
C PHE A 446 2.91 -25.73 26.44
N GLU A 447 3.96 -26.40 26.92
CA GLU A 447 5.34 -25.93 26.86
C GLU A 447 5.77 -25.63 25.41
N LYS A 448 5.58 -26.60 24.50
CA LYS A 448 5.90 -26.45 23.07
C LYS A 448 5.07 -25.36 22.38
N SER A 449 3.83 -25.15 22.79
CA SER A 449 3.02 -24.07 22.23
C SER A 449 3.49 -22.71 22.71
N MET A 450 3.97 -22.57 23.96
CA MET A 450 4.54 -21.32 24.46
C MET A 450 5.86 -20.94 23.78
N GLU A 451 6.64 -21.90 23.32
CA GLU A 451 7.81 -21.63 22.46
C GLU A 451 7.46 -20.91 21.15
N SER A 452 6.22 -21.02 20.69
CA SER A 452 5.78 -20.32 19.48
C SER A 452 5.69 -18.80 19.66
N VAL A 453 5.55 -18.32 20.90
CA VAL A 453 5.48 -16.88 21.17
C VAL A 453 6.78 -16.17 20.78
N PRO A 454 7.96 -16.52 21.32
CA PRO A 454 9.21 -15.90 20.88
C PRO A 454 9.56 -16.24 19.44
N GLN A 455 9.21 -17.44 18.93
CA GLN A 455 9.50 -17.81 17.55
C GLN A 455 8.69 -16.99 16.55
N GLY A 456 7.41 -16.74 16.80
CA GLY A 456 6.59 -15.86 15.99
C GLY A 456 7.14 -14.43 15.93
N PHE A 457 7.63 -13.92 17.07
CA PHE A 457 8.29 -12.62 17.12
C PHE A 457 9.57 -12.60 16.27
N ILE A 458 10.43 -13.61 16.43
CA ILE A 458 11.69 -13.73 15.68
C ILE A 458 11.43 -13.79 14.17
N GLN A 459 10.40 -14.52 13.73
CA GLN A 459 10.03 -14.61 12.31
C GLN A 459 9.63 -13.26 11.72
N MET A 460 9.07 -12.36 12.53
CA MET A 460 8.56 -11.06 12.10
C MET A 460 9.54 -9.90 12.34
N ILE A 461 10.70 -10.11 12.94
CA ILE A 461 11.70 -9.05 13.19
C ILE A 461 12.11 -8.35 11.87
N ALA A 462 12.42 -9.12 10.84
CA ALA A 462 12.87 -8.57 9.57
C ALA A 462 11.79 -7.69 8.89
N PRO A 463 10.53 -8.16 8.70
CA PRO A 463 9.44 -7.32 8.24
C PRO A 463 9.21 -6.07 9.10
N ILE A 464 9.20 -6.21 10.42
CA ILE A 464 8.96 -5.09 11.35
C ILE A 464 10.04 -3.99 11.18
N LEU A 465 11.32 -4.36 11.07
CA LEU A 465 12.40 -3.40 10.86
C LEU A 465 12.25 -2.68 9.50
N ILE A 466 11.92 -3.44 8.45
CA ILE A 466 11.71 -2.85 7.12
C ILE A 466 10.53 -1.88 7.15
N LEU A 467 9.40 -2.30 7.72
CA LEU A 467 8.21 -1.46 7.88
C LEU A 467 8.53 -0.18 8.66
N THR A 468 9.24 -0.29 9.78
CA THR A 468 9.62 0.87 10.60
C THR A 468 10.40 1.90 9.78
N PHE A 469 11.42 1.47 9.03
CA PHE A 469 12.18 2.40 8.17
C PHE A 469 11.38 2.91 6.98
N ALA A 470 10.53 2.05 6.37
CA ALA A 470 9.68 2.46 5.26
C ALA A 470 8.64 3.52 5.69
N TRP A 471 7.98 3.33 6.83
CA TRP A 471 7.07 4.31 7.40
C TRP A 471 7.79 5.61 7.77
N THR A 472 8.98 5.52 8.37
CA THR A 472 9.81 6.70 8.67
C THR A 472 10.18 7.46 7.40
N LEU A 473 10.58 6.75 6.34
CA LEU A 473 10.87 7.35 5.05
C LEU A 473 9.64 8.01 4.43
N CYS A 474 8.48 7.33 4.51
CA CYS A 474 7.20 7.86 4.05
C CYS A 474 6.80 9.11 4.84
N SER A 475 6.97 9.11 6.17
CA SER A 475 6.72 10.24 7.05
C SER A 475 7.54 11.47 6.63
N PHE A 476 8.84 11.32 6.42
CA PHE A 476 9.67 12.42 5.92
C PHE A 476 9.24 12.87 4.52
N THR A 477 9.01 11.95 3.60
CA THR A 477 8.69 12.29 2.20
C THR A 477 7.35 13.02 2.09
N ARG A 478 6.32 12.49 2.76
CA ARG A 478 4.94 12.95 2.62
C ARG A 478 4.64 14.16 3.50
N PHE A 479 4.96 14.08 4.81
CA PHE A 479 4.54 15.10 5.76
C PHE A 479 5.60 16.19 5.97
N ALA A 480 6.88 15.83 6.13
CA ALA A 480 7.92 16.81 6.32
C ALA A 480 8.33 17.54 5.03
N MET A 481 8.32 16.83 3.90
CA MET A 481 8.82 17.34 2.62
C MET A 481 7.73 17.68 1.60
N TYR A 482 6.47 17.46 1.89
CA TYR A 482 5.33 17.78 1.02
C TYR A 482 5.52 17.32 -0.43
N SER A 483 6.03 16.10 -0.63
CA SER A 483 6.28 15.56 -1.97
C SER A 483 5.01 15.42 -2.80
N ALA A 484 3.87 15.21 -2.13
CA ALA A 484 2.56 15.12 -2.74
C ALA A 484 2.17 16.42 -3.45
N ASP A 485 2.46 17.56 -2.85
CA ASP A 485 2.16 18.88 -3.41
C ASP A 485 2.99 19.16 -4.66
N PHE A 486 4.27 18.76 -4.66
CA PHE A 486 5.09 18.85 -5.88
C PHE A 486 4.46 18.09 -7.05
N VAL A 487 4.01 16.86 -6.80
CA VAL A 487 3.42 16.02 -7.86
C VAL A 487 2.03 16.54 -8.26
N SER A 488 1.23 16.99 -7.29
CA SER A 488 -0.09 17.61 -7.53
C SER A 488 0.03 18.87 -8.39
N ASN A 489 0.96 19.78 -8.05
CA ASN A 489 1.24 20.99 -8.83
C ASN A 489 1.74 20.67 -10.25
N ALA A 490 2.56 19.62 -10.39
CA ALA A 490 2.99 19.15 -11.72
C ALA A 490 1.80 18.66 -12.55
N MET A 491 0.83 18.03 -11.92
CA MET A 491 -0.40 17.54 -12.57
C MET A 491 -1.34 18.69 -12.97
N ALA A 492 -1.54 19.69 -12.11
CA ALA A 492 -2.41 20.83 -12.37
C ALA A 492 -1.99 21.64 -13.61
N ASN A 493 -0.70 21.60 -13.98
CA ASN A 493 -0.15 22.32 -15.12
C ASN A 493 -0.31 21.61 -16.48
N VAL A 494 -1.02 20.49 -16.59
CA VAL A 494 -1.14 19.69 -17.83
C VAL A 494 -2.05 20.31 -18.92
N GLY A 495 -2.95 21.26 -18.58
CA GLY A 495 -3.76 22.03 -19.54
C GLY A 495 -4.85 21.21 -20.27
N ASP A 496 -5.19 21.61 -21.51
CA ASP A 496 -6.38 21.11 -22.26
C ASP A 496 -6.29 19.67 -22.82
N LEU A 497 -5.32 18.86 -22.43
CA LEU A 497 -5.18 17.48 -22.90
C LEU A 497 -6.13 16.50 -22.18
N ARG A 498 -7.38 16.88 -21.96
CA ARG A 498 -8.37 16.16 -21.14
C ARG A 498 -8.55 14.68 -21.50
N MET A 499 -8.59 14.34 -22.80
CA MET A 499 -8.76 12.96 -23.24
C MET A 499 -7.58 12.05 -22.84
N PHE A 500 -6.39 12.63 -22.68
CA PHE A 500 -5.18 11.91 -22.27
C PHE A 500 -4.94 11.96 -20.78
N LEU A 501 -5.69 12.81 -20.05
CA LEU A 501 -5.53 12.96 -18.59
C LEU A 501 -5.63 11.63 -17.83
N PRO A 502 -6.54 10.69 -18.12
CA PRO A 502 -6.55 9.41 -17.41
C PRO A 502 -5.21 8.65 -17.52
N ALA A 503 -4.57 8.66 -18.69
CA ALA A 503 -3.26 8.03 -18.87
C ALA A 503 -2.16 8.78 -18.09
N ILE A 504 -2.22 10.11 -18.04
CA ILE A 504 -1.30 10.96 -17.29
C ILE A 504 -1.51 10.75 -15.79
N ILE A 505 -2.76 10.73 -15.32
CA ILE A 505 -3.15 10.41 -13.94
C ILE A 505 -2.59 9.05 -13.52
N PHE A 506 -2.71 8.04 -14.37
CA PHE A 506 -2.13 6.72 -14.12
C PHE A 506 -0.62 6.77 -13.89
N ILE A 507 0.12 7.49 -14.76
CA ILE A 507 1.59 7.63 -14.62
C ILE A 507 1.97 8.42 -13.38
N ILE A 508 1.26 9.52 -13.09
CA ILE A 508 1.53 10.33 -11.90
C ILE A 508 1.21 9.54 -10.64
N GLY A 509 0.06 8.86 -10.60
CA GLY A 509 -0.29 7.95 -9.50
C GLY A 509 0.76 6.85 -9.30
N ALA A 510 1.25 6.26 -10.40
CA ALA A 510 2.33 5.27 -10.34
C ALA A 510 3.65 5.87 -9.81
N ALA A 511 3.98 7.10 -10.20
CA ALA A 511 5.17 7.78 -9.70
C ALA A 511 5.06 8.12 -8.20
N ILE A 512 3.90 8.60 -7.75
CA ILE A 512 3.63 8.86 -6.32
C ILE A 512 3.69 7.56 -5.53
N GLY A 513 2.94 6.52 -5.94
CA GLY A 513 2.90 5.22 -5.27
C GLY A 513 4.28 4.59 -5.17
N PHE A 514 5.07 4.66 -6.23
CA PHE A 514 6.45 4.19 -6.24
C PHE A 514 7.35 4.96 -5.26
N ALA A 515 7.22 6.30 -5.23
CA ALA A 515 8.05 7.17 -4.40
C ALA A 515 7.66 7.13 -2.91
N THR A 516 6.37 6.95 -2.61
CA THR A 516 5.85 6.95 -1.24
C THR A 516 5.73 5.54 -0.64
N GLY A 517 5.69 4.51 -1.48
CA GLY A 517 5.51 3.13 -1.04
C GLY A 517 4.13 2.87 -0.43
N THR A 518 3.11 3.64 -0.81
CA THR A 518 1.76 3.43 -0.31
C THR A 518 0.68 3.76 -1.34
N SER A 519 -0.17 2.81 -1.61
CA SER A 519 -1.37 3.03 -2.42
C SER A 519 -2.36 3.95 -1.69
N TRP A 520 -2.51 3.79 -0.38
CA TRP A 520 -3.44 4.56 0.45
C TRP A 520 -3.19 6.07 0.36
N GLY A 521 -1.95 6.47 0.62
CA GLY A 521 -1.56 7.88 0.54
C GLY A 521 -1.69 8.44 -0.87
N THR A 522 -1.33 7.66 -1.88
CA THR A 522 -1.42 8.06 -3.28
C THR A 522 -2.85 8.33 -3.70
N ILE A 523 -3.77 7.41 -3.38
CA ILE A 523 -5.17 7.54 -3.79
C ILE A 523 -5.89 8.60 -2.97
N GLY A 524 -5.54 8.74 -1.68
CA GLY A 524 -6.06 9.83 -0.83
C GLY A 524 -5.76 11.23 -1.36
N ILE A 525 -4.63 11.40 -2.06
CA ILE A 525 -4.28 12.65 -2.74
C ILE A 525 -4.95 12.75 -4.11
N MET A 526 -4.88 11.68 -4.90
CA MET A 526 -5.28 11.71 -6.30
C MET A 526 -6.80 11.71 -6.50
N ALA A 527 -7.56 11.00 -5.67
CA ALA A 527 -9.01 10.87 -5.86
C ALA A 527 -9.76 12.21 -5.74
N PRO A 528 -9.53 13.05 -4.71
CA PRO A 528 -10.13 14.39 -4.65
C PRO A 528 -9.75 15.28 -5.85
N ILE A 529 -8.48 15.22 -6.30
CA ILE A 529 -8.02 15.99 -7.45
C ILE A 529 -8.75 15.57 -8.72
N VAL A 530 -8.90 14.25 -8.95
CA VAL A 530 -9.61 13.72 -10.12
C VAL A 530 -11.06 14.21 -10.16
N VAL A 531 -11.76 14.18 -9.02
CA VAL A 531 -13.15 14.64 -8.93
C VAL A 531 -13.27 16.15 -9.12
N SER A 532 -12.23 16.89 -8.74
CA SER A 532 -12.16 18.34 -8.99
C SER A 532 -11.87 18.67 -10.45
N VAL A 533 -10.97 17.92 -11.09
CA VAL A 533 -10.57 18.12 -12.51
C VAL A 533 -11.70 17.72 -13.47
N PHE A 534 -12.37 16.60 -13.18
CA PHE A 534 -13.48 16.11 -13.98
C PHE A 534 -14.79 16.30 -13.19
N ASN A 535 -15.51 17.36 -13.50
CA ASN A 535 -16.85 17.53 -12.94
C ASN A 535 -17.75 16.37 -13.38
N TYR A 536 -18.25 15.59 -12.43
CA TYR A 536 -19.08 14.42 -12.73
C TYR A 536 -20.37 14.76 -13.48
N ASP A 537 -20.97 15.92 -13.22
CA ASP A 537 -22.19 16.38 -13.91
C ASP A 537 -21.98 16.67 -15.39
N VAL A 538 -20.75 17.03 -15.78
CA VAL A 538 -20.40 17.41 -17.14
C VAL A 538 -19.75 16.25 -17.89
N GLU A 539 -18.83 15.53 -17.23
CA GLU A 539 -17.99 14.50 -17.83
C GLU A 539 -17.99 13.21 -16.99
N PRO A 540 -19.15 12.56 -16.75
CA PRO A 540 -19.27 11.42 -15.82
C PRO A 540 -18.37 10.24 -16.18
N ILE A 541 -18.20 9.98 -17.47
CA ILE A 541 -17.35 8.85 -17.93
C ILE A 541 -15.87 9.16 -17.70
N LEU A 542 -15.41 10.37 -18.05
CA LEU A 542 -14.01 10.77 -17.84
C LEU A 542 -13.65 10.86 -16.36
N CYS A 543 -14.56 11.34 -15.50
CA CYS A 543 -14.39 11.32 -14.06
C CYS A 543 -14.20 9.88 -13.54
N THR A 544 -15.06 8.95 -14.00
CA THR A 544 -14.96 7.53 -13.63
C THR A 544 -13.64 6.90 -14.11
N ILE A 545 -13.24 7.17 -15.35
CA ILE A 545 -11.96 6.67 -15.93
C ILE A 545 -10.78 7.30 -15.18
N GLY A 546 -10.86 8.59 -14.84
CA GLY A 546 -9.84 9.29 -14.09
C GLY A 546 -9.63 8.70 -12.70
N LEU A 547 -10.72 8.41 -11.97
CA LEU A 547 -10.65 7.73 -10.67
C LEU A 547 -10.05 6.34 -10.82
N ALA A 548 -10.47 5.56 -11.82
CA ALA A 548 -9.89 4.24 -12.10
C ALA A 548 -8.38 4.33 -12.41
N ALA A 549 -7.97 5.38 -13.12
CA ALA A 549 -6.57 5.62 -13.44
C ALA A 549 -5.74 5.97 -12.20
N ALA A 550 -6.28 6.79 -11.30
CA ALA A 550 -5.64 7.12 -10.02
C ALA A 550 -5.48 5.86 -9.14
N CYS A 551 -6.54 5.08 -9.01
CA CYS A 551 -6.52 3.80 -8.27
C CYS A 551 -5.52 2.81 -8.89
N SER A 552 -5.59 2.60 -10.22
CA SER A 552 -4.66 1.74 -10.96
C SER A 552 -3.22 2.19 -10.83
N GLY A 553 -2.97 3.50 -10.94
CA GLY A 553 -1.63 4.08 -10.84
C GLY A 553 -1.05 3.92 -9.44
N GLY A 554 -1.82 4.23 -8.40
CA GLY A 554 -1.40 4.05 -7.02
C GLY A 554 -0.99 2.61 -6.72
N VAL A 555 -1.82 1.63 -7.11
CA VAL A 555 -1.51 0.20 -6.94
C VAL A 555 -0.31 -0.23 -7.77
N MET A 556 -0.17 0.23 -9.02
CA MET A 556 0.99 -0.07 -9.87
C MET A 556 2.29 0.45 -9.28
N GLY A 557 2.29 1.69 -8.80
CA GLY A 557 3.46 2.31 -8.19
C GLY A 557 3.89 1.58 -6.92
N ASP A 558 2.93 1.27 -6.08
CA ASP A 558 3.09 0.48 -4.87
C ASP A 558 3.71 -0.90 -5.17
N HIS A 559 3.13 -1.66 -6.10
CA HIS A 559 3.65 -2.95 -6.57
C HIS A 559 5.10 -2.92 -7.08
N CYS A 560 5.58 -1.81 -7.60
CA CYS A 560 6.97 -1.68 -8.09
C CYS A 560 7.91 -1.17 -7.00
N SER A 561 7.39 -0.64 -5.90
CA SER A 561 8.18 0.04 -4.88
C SER A 561 8.86 -0.94 -3.92
N PRO A 562 10.18 -0.84 -3.75
CA PRO A 562 10.87 -1.66 -2.75
C PRO A 562 10.61 -1.19 -1.29
N ILE A 563 9.93 -0.06 -1.11
CA ILE A 563 9.53 0.45 0.21
C ILE A 563 8.04 0.29 0.46
N SER A 564 7.33 -0.42 -0.44
CA SER A 564 5.90 -0.69 -0.30
C SER A 564 5.63 -1.63 0.88
N ASP A 565 4.64 -1.27 1.68
CA ASP A 565 4.18 -2.08 2.79
C ASP A 565 3.54 -3.40 2.31
N THR A 566 2.73 -3.40 1.23
CA THR A 566 2.17 -4.65 0.68
C THR A 566 3.23 -5.56 0.09
N THR A 567 4.21 -5.01 -0.66
CA THR A 567 5.34 -5.78 -1.20
C THR A 567 6.21 -6.38 -0.09
N ILE A 568 6.42 -5.64 1.00
CA ILE A 568 7.12 -6.13 2.19
C ILE A 568 6.35 -7.27 2.86
N MET A 569 5.03 -7.10 3.04
CA MET A 569 4.17 -8.11 3.65
C MET A 569 4.03 -9.36 2.79
N ALA A 570 3.91 -9.22 1.46
CA ALA A 570 3.90 -10.33 0.53
C ALA A 570 5.21 -11.14 0.58
N SER A 571 6.34 -10.44 0.69
CA SER A 571 7.66 -11.06 0.90
C SER A 571 7.71 -11.85 2.20
N ALA A 572 7.19 -11.26 3.28
CA ALA A 572 7.14 -11.90 4.60
C ALA A 572 6.21 -13.13 4.59
N GLY A 573 5.01 -13.00 4.03
CA GLY A 573 4.05 -14.10 3.90
C GLY A 573 4.60 -15.29 3.10
N ALA A 574 5.28 -14.99 1.99
CA ALA A 574 5.93 -15.99 1.15
C ALA A 574 7.24 -16.53 1.74
N HIS A 575 7.77 -15.98 2.82
CA HIS A 575 9.13 -16.19 3.30
C HIS A 575 10.19 -15.99 2.20
N CYS A 576 9.99 -14.99 1.37
CA CYS A 576 10.87 -14.63 0.27
C CYS A 576 11.84 -13.53 0.72
N TYR A 577 13.07 -13.57 0.23
CA TYR A 577 13.94 -12.40 0.38
C TYR A 577 13.35 -11.21 -0.36
N HIS A 578 13.13 -10.11 0.36
CA HIS A 578 12.36 -8.97 -0.13
C HIS A 578 12.83 -8.43 -1.48
N LEU A 579 14.14 -8.24 -1.66
CA LEU A 579 14.66 -7.76 -2.93
C LEU A 579 14.47 -8.76 -4.09
N ASN A 580 14.44 -10.08 -3.79
CA ASN A 580 14.12 -11.07 -4.81
C ASN A 580 12.69 -10.89 -5.30
N HIS A 581 11.75 -10.68 -4.37
CA HIS A 581 10.37 -10.38 -4.74
C HIS A 581 10.28 -9.12 -5.60
N VAL A 582 10.84 -8.00 -5.15
CA VAL A 582 10.83 -6.74 -5.90
C VAL A 582 11.39 -6.91 -7.31
N PHE A 583 12.60 -7.46 -7.44
CA PHE A 583 13.24 -7.61 -8.76
C PHE A 583 12.54 -8.58 -9.70
N THR A 584 11.88 -9.60 -9.16
CA THR A 584 11.13 -10.55 -9.99
C THR A 584 9.76 -10.03 -10.39
N GLN A 585 9.16 -9.17 -9.57
CA GLN A 585 7.85 -8.56 -9.81
C GLN A 585 7.89 -7.43 -10.83
N ILE A 586 8.91 -6.56 -10.77
CA ILE A 586 9.01 -5.36 -11.63
C ILE A 586 8.79 -5.67 -13.12
N PRO A 587 9.44 -6.66 -13.78
CA PRO A 587 9.17 -6.95 -15.18
C PRO A 587 7.71 -7.31 -15.47
N TYR A 588 7.04 -7.98 -14.54
CA TYR A 588 5.65 -8.36 -14.66
C TYR A 588 4.73 -7.15 -14.49
N ALA A 589 4.93 -6.38 -13.42
CA ALA A 589 4.17 -5.16 -13.15
C ALA A 589 4.31 -4.13 -14.29
N LEU A 590 5.52 -3.93 -14.83
CA LEU A 590 5.76 -3.05 -15.97
C LEU A 590 5.08 -3.53 -17.26
N THR A 591 4.97 -4.83 -17.47
CA THR A 591 4.22 -5.38 -18.62
C THR A 591 2.73 -5.03 -18.52
N VAL A 592 2.14 -5.25 -17.33
CA VAL A 592 0.74 -4.87 -17.07
C VAL A 592 0.57 -3.36 -17.16
N ALA A 593 1.49 -2.58 -16.59
CA ALA A 593 1.46 -1.13 -16.61
C ALA A 593 1.50 -0.56 -18.04
N GLY A 594 2.35 -1.11 -18.90
CA GLY A 594 2.43 -0.69 -20.31
C GLY A 594 1.12 -0.92 -21.05
N VAL A 595 0.48 -2.08 -20.85
CA VAL A 595 -0.83 -2.38 -21.45
C VAL A 595 -1.91 -1.48 -20.82
N SER A 596 -1.89 -1.27 -19.50
CA SER A 596 -2.84 -0.40 -18.79
C SER A 596 -2.74 1.05 -19.26
N PHE A 597 -1.52 1.56 -19.43
CA PHE A 597 -1.29 2.91 -19.96
C PHE A 597 -1.91 3.11 -21.34
N VAL A 598 -1.66 2.17 -22.27
CA VAL A 598 -2.30 2.20 -23.60
C VAL A 598 -3.83 2.10 -23.47
N SER A 599 -4.32 1.27 -22.57
CA SER A 599 -5.75 1.11 -22.32
C SER A 599 -6.39 2.39 -21.77
N PHE A 600 -5.72 3.16 -20.90
CA PHE A 600 -6.21 4.47 -20.43
C PHE A 600 -6.21 5.53 -21.53
N ILE A 601 -5.23 5.53 -22.45
CA ILE A 601 -5.27 6.39 -23.64
C ILE A 601 -6.53 6.08 -24.47
N LEU A 602 -6.75 4.79 -24.76
CA LEU A 602 -7.91 4.37 -25.54
C LEU A 602 -9.24 4.64 -24.82
N ALA A 603 -9.27 4.48 -23.51
CA ALA A 603 -10.46 4.74 -22.71
C ALA A 603 -10.87 6.22 -22.74
N GLY A 604 -9.92 7.14 -22.67
CA GLY A 604 -10.20 8.56 -22.83
C GLY A 604 -10.76 8.91 -24.22
N LEU A 605 -10.33 8.20 -25.25
CA LEU A 605 -10.78 8.42 -26.64
C LEU A 605 -12.12 7.75 -26.96
N ILE A 606 -12.32 6.50 -26.55
CA ILE A 606 -13.47 5.66 -26.97
C ILE A 606 -14.63 5.76 -25.98
N GLN A 607 -14.35 5.89 -24.67
CA GLN A 607 -15.30 6.02 -23.58
C GLN A 607 -16.40 4.93 -23.53
N ASN A 608 -16.11 3.75 -24.04
CA ASN A 608 -17.00 2.58 -23.99
C ASN A 608 -16.32 1.44 -23.22
N VAL A 609 -16.88 1.09 -22.06
CA VAL A 609 -16.27 0.14 -21.12
C VAL A 609 -16.07 -1.24 -21.73
N PHE A 610 -17.05 -1.77 -22.46
CA PHE A 610 -16.97 -3.13 -23.01
C PHE A 610 -15.92 -3.22 -24.12
N VAL A 611 -15.90 -2.23 -25.03
CA VAL A 611 -14.93 -2.16 -26.11
C VAL A 611 -13.51 -2.03 -25.55
N ASN A 612 -13.30 -1.11 -24.62
CA ASN A 612 -11.98 -0.89 -24.04
C ASN A 612 -11.49 -2.07 -23.20
N LEU A 613 -12.37 -2.70 -22.41
CA LEU A 613 -12.00 -3.88 -21.63
C LEU A 613 -11.62 -5.04 -22.56
N LEU A 614 -12.38 -5.26 -23.65
CA LEU A 614 -12.04 -6.27 -24.65
C LEU A 614 -10.68 -5.99 -25.30
N ILE A 615 -10.43 -4.73 -25.70
CA ILE A 615 -9.13 -4.32 -26.26
C ILE A 615 -8.01 -4.56 -25.25
N ALA A 616 -8.19 -4.16 -23.98
CA ALA A 616 -7.21 -4.34 -22.92
C ALA A 616 -6.85 -5.81 -22.72
N VAL A 617 -7.85 -6.70 -22.67
CA VAL A 617 -7.66 -8.15 -22.55
C VAL A 617 -6.90 -8.70 -23.76
N VAL A 618 -7.28 -8.32 -24.99
CA VAL A 618 -6.61 -8.76 -26.21
C VAL A 618 -5.16 -8.27 -26.26
N LEU A 619 -4.92 -7.01 -25.89
CA LEU A 619 -3.56 -6.45 -25.81
C LEU A 619 -2.73 -7.20 -24.76
N MET A 620 -3.28 -7.50 -23.61
CA MET A 620 -2.56 -8.20 -22.54
C MET A 620 -2.19 -9.62 -22.96
N VAL A 621 -3.15 -10.40 -23.46
CA VAL A 621 -2.90 -11.76 -23.94
C VAL A 621 -1.93 -11.76 -25.11
N GLY A 622 -2.12 -10.84 -26.07
CA GLY A 622 -1.22 -10.69 -27.22
C GLY A 622 0.21 -10.36 -26.81
N THR A 623 0.39 -9.42 -25.88
CA THR A 623 1.70 -9.07 -25.30
C THR A 623 2.38 -10.27 -24.66
N LEU A 624 1.65 -11.04 -23.85
CA LEU A 624 2.20 -12.23 -23.19
C LEU A 624 2.56 -13.34 -24.19
N LEU A 625 1.78 -13.54 -25.25
CA LEU A 625 2.11 -14.50 -26.31
C LEU A 625 3.37 -14.09 -27.07
N VAL A 626 3.54 -12.80 -27.36
CA VAL A 626 4.77 -12.27 -27.97
C VAL A 626 5.97 -12.47 -27.05
N ILE A 627 5.84 -12.12 -25.77
CA ILE A 627 6.90 -12.34 -24.77
C ILE A 627 7.26 -13.83 -24.71
N ARG A 628 6.26 -14.72 -24.66
CA ARG A 628 6.48 -16.17 -24.69
C ARG A 628 7.29 -16.60 -25.89
N ALA A 629 6.93 -16.15 -27.08
CA ALA A 629 7.62 -16.52 -28.33
C ALA A 629 9.08 -16.05 -28.32
N ILE A 630 9.34 -14.84 -27.84
CA ILE A 630 10.70 -14.27 -27.75
C ILE A 630 11.53 -15.04 -26.73
N VAL A 631 10.99 -15.25 -25.54
CA VAL A 631 11.71 -15.87 -24.42
C VAL A 631 11.95 -17.36 -24.68
N ALA A 632 10.96 -18.07 -25.21
CA ALA A 632 11.11 -19.48 -25.61
C ALA A 632 12.19 -19.66 -26.70
N LYS A 633 12.29 -18.74 -27.65
CA LYS A 633 13.37 -18.77 -28.65
C LYS A 633 14.74 -18.48 -28.05
N LYS A 634 14.82 -17.52 -27.13
CA LYS A 634 16.09 -17.10 -26.50
C LYS A 634 16.62 -18.11 -25.48
N HIS A 635 15.73 -18.80 -24.77
CA HIS A 635 16.04 -19.68 -23.64
C HIS A 635 15.50 -21.11 -23.85
N ALA A 636 15.52 -21.62 -25.09
CA ALA A 636 14.93 -22.92 -25.45
C ALA A 636 15.40 -24.10 -24.58
N GLY A 637 16.70 -24.14 -24.21
CA GLY A 637 17.22 -25.17 -23.33
C GLY A 637 16.63 -25.15 -21.92
N ILE A 638 16.47 -23.95 -21.34
CA ILE A 638 15.84 -23.75 -20.03
C ILE A 638 14.41 -24.28 -20.02
N PHE A 639 13.62 -23.93 -21.03
CA PHE A 639 12.23 -24.40 -21.14
C PHE A 639 12.11 -25.91 -21.36
N GLN A 640 13.08 -26.52 -22.05
CA GLN A 640 13.12 -27.98 -22.21
C GLN A 640 13.37 -28.66 -20.87
N GLU A 641 14.39 -28.22 -20.10
CA GLU A 641 14.69 -28.77 -18.78
C GLU A 641 13.54 -28.60 -17.79
N MET A 642 12.89 -27.41 -17.78
CA MET A 642 11.71 -27.16 -16.96
C MET A 642 10.53 -28.07 -17.34
N ALA A 643 10.30 -28.30 -18.64
CA ALA A 643 9.23 -29.19 -19.11
C ALA A 643 9.49 -30.67 -18.76
N GLU A 644 10.75 -31.09 -18.71
CA GLU A 644 11.14 -32.42 -18.26
C GLU A 644 10.95 -32.58 -16.75
N ALA A 645 11.30 -31.54 -15.96
CA ALA A 645 11.09 -31.52 -14.53
C ALA A 645 9.57 -31.53 -14.17
N ASP A 646 8.73 -30.79 -14.88
CA ASP A 646 7.27 -30.81 -14.70
C ASP A 646 6.67 -32.20 -14.99
N LYS A 647 7.14 -32.90 -16.04
CA LYS A 647 6.70 -34.27 -16.35
C LYS A 647 7.13 -35.28 -15.28
N ALA A 648 8.26 -35.04 -14.63
CA ALA A 648 8.74 -35.87 -13.54
C ALA A 648 7.92 -35.66 -12.24
N LEU A 649 7.46 -34.46 -12.00
CA LEU A 649 6.58 -34.09 -10.87
C LEU A 649 5.15 -34.64 -11.03
N ALA A 650 4.66 -34.76 -12.27
CA ALA A 650 3.31 -35.25 -12.59
C ALA A 650 3.19 -36.80 -12.54
N LYS A 651 4.30 -37.53 -12.43
CA LYS A 651 4.36 -39.00 -12.23
C LYS A 651 4.42 -39.36 -10.75
#